data_e0e3f182b52bcffadc4de1b8da449ab0
#
_entry.id   e0e3f182b52bcffadc4de1b8da449ab0
#
_cell.length_a   1.000
_cell.length_b   1.000
_cell.length_c   1.000
_cell.angle_alpha   90.00
_cell.angle_beta   90.00
_cell.angle_gamma   90.00
#
_symmetry.space_group_name_H-M   'P 1'
#
loop_
_entity.id
_entity.type
_entity.pdbx_description
1 polymer ?
#
loop_
_entity_poly.entity_id
_entity_poly.type
_entity_poly.pdbx_seq_one_letter_code
_entity_poly.pdbx_strand_id
1 'polypeptide(L)'
;MSQTITPRQLQQWLFDGQEIAVFDVREHGQYGEAHLFHGVNLPYSRLELEVRRLAPNPQVRLVIYDQDGGEVAARAAERLHALGYRRVHALEGGAEGWQAAGLQLFAGVHVPSKAFGELVEETSHTPHVTARQLAEWQASGEPLVVLDGRPFDEYRKMTIPGSICCPNGELGYRVHDLVADDSTPIVINCAGRTRSIIGAQTLINLGLKNPIYALENGTQGWYLEDLELEHGSTRRYAEQVSTDLAQQRQAAQQLAERAGVVNVSADQVREWANDSQRSLFVCDVRTAEEFALGTLPGAQHTPGGQLIQSTDLYIGVRQARVVLVDSDGVRAPIVASWLRQLGHEAYVLNGGIASGLALPVLQPVAWTPLPLISVQALAGALNDVNLIDLRPSMVFRKGHIPGSQWSIRSRLKADHRPLVLVADDLALAAFAAQGLNAQLLEGGFAAWAAAGLQVGEDPQSPPDAECIDFLFFTHDRHSGNKDAARQYLAWEIGLLAQMSEAEIASLKPLTAASRVRTRLVHAARTEKGNGGRAVNVPITRLSTVLFDNLAQMRDARARRDSERVLTYGARGNPTSHALEDLVTELEGGYRTRLYGTGLAAAAQVLLAYLRPGDHVLITDAVYSPVRKLAREFLQPFGIEVSYFSPDGKGLEAQLQANTKLVYAEVPGSLLYELCDLPAMAQLCKPRNILLAVDNTWGSGYLYRPLALGADISIMALTKYLGGHSDVMMGSVSTTEAAWPALGRMSDTFGNAVSADDAYLILRGARTLASRLDVHERQAVEIAQWLQAQPQVRRVFHPALPEHPGHELWRRDFTGSNGLLSFELSSLDPAYLERFIDGLQLFGLGASWGGFESLVTVADTSDRHSVADRSLNPVVRLHIGLEDVAALIEDLQRGFALAD
;
A
#
# COMPACT_ATOMS: atom_id res chain seq x y z
N MET A 1 18.95 -32.04 -11.91
CA MET A 1 18.36 -31.26 -13.04
C MET A 1 17.45 -30.22 -12.45
N SER A 2 17.60 -28.94 -12.81
CA SER A 2 16.68 -27.89 -12.41
C SER A 2 15.28 -28.21 -12.99
N GLN A 3 14.25 -27.98 -12.21
CA GLN A 3 12.88 -28.08 -12.71
C GLN A 3 12.63 -26.88 -13.63
N THR A 4 12.01 -27.11 -14.78
CA THR A 4 11.63 -26.05 -15.69
C THR A 4 10.17 -25.66 -15.44
N ILE A 5 9.86 -24.37 -15.50
CA ILE A 5 8.51 -23.84 -15.39
C ILE A 5 8.15 -22.99 -16.61
N THR A 6 6.87 -23.01 -16.99
CA THR A 6 6.38 -22.21 -18.11
C THR A 6 6.22 -20.74 -17.71
N PRO A 7 6.25 -19.79 -18.67
CA PRO A 7 5.96 -18.37 -18.42
C PRO A 7 4.61 -18.14 -17.73
N ARG A 8 3.57 -18.87 -18.08
CA ARG A 8 2.24 -18.74 -17.47
C ARG A 8 2.23 -19.23 -16.02
N GLN A 9 2.99 -20.27 -15.70
CA GLN A 9 3.14 -20.74 -14.32
C GLN A 9 3.92 -19.72 -13.46
N LEU A 10 4.97 -19.11 -14.01
CA LEU A 10 5.67 -18.02 -13.32
C LEU A 10 4.74 -16.83 -13.09
N GLN A 11 3.94 -16.43 -14.08
CA GLN A 11 2.95 -15.36 -13.95
C GLN A 11 1.98 -15.64 -12.78
N GLN A 12 1.48 -16.87 -12.64
CA GLN A 12 0.63 -17.27 -11.52
C GLN A 12 1.37 -17.17 -10.18
N TRP A 13 2.63 -17.63 -10.13
CA TRP A 13 3.43 -17.62 -8.92
C TRP A 13 3.80 -16.22 -8.43
N LEU A 14 3.92 -15.25 -9.33
CA LEU A 14 4.22 -13.85 -8.98
C LEU A 14 3.10 -13.19 -8.16
N PHE A 15 1.87 -13.69 -8.27
CA PHE A 15 0.68 -13.11 -7.62
C PHE A 15 -0.07 -14.07 -6.69
N ASP A 16 0.51 -15.24 -6.34
CA ASP A 16 -0.12 -16.23 -5.45
C ASP A 16 0.04 -15.92 -3.94
N GLY A 17 0.69 -14.80 -3.60
CA GLY A 17 0.93 -14.38 -2.23
C GLY A 17 2.02 -15.14 -1.48
N GLN A 18 2.71 -16.08 -2.13
CA GLN A 18 3.85 -16.80 -1.52
C GLN A 18 5.18 -16.13 -1.86
N GLU A 19 6.20 -16.40 -1.04
CA GLU A 19 7.56 -15.91 -1.33
C GLU A 19 8.11 -16.47 -2.64
N ILE A 20 8.70 -15.58 -3.42
CA ILE A 20 9.40 -15.92 -4.66
C ILE A 20 10.56 -14.96 -4.91
N ALA A 21 11.71 -15.51 -5.32
CA ALA A 21 12.81 -14.78 -5.92
C ALA A 21 12.85 -15.06 -7.42
N VAL A 22 12.90 -14.03 -8.25
CA VAL A 22 13.01 -14.15 -9.72
C VAL A 22 14.27 -13.43 -10.16
N PHE A 23 15.28 -14.17 -10.57
CA PHE A 23 16.58 -13.62 -10.92
C PHE A 23 16.86 -13.70 -12.43
N ASP A 24 17.19 -12.56 -13.00
CA ASP A 24 17.81 -12.47 -14.32
C ASP A 24 19.31 -12.69 -14.15
N VAL A 25 19.81 -13.78 -14.70
CA VAL A 25 21.22 -14.14 -14.60
C VAL A 25 22.08 -13.62 -15.74
N ARG A 26 21.49 -12.84 -16.64
CA ARG A 26 22.21 -12.10 -17.68
C ARG A 26 22.95 -10.91 -17.06
N GLU A 27 23.91 -10.40 -17.82
CA GLU A 27 24.69 -9.24 -17.39
C GLU A 27 23.84 -7.96 -17.41
N HIS A 28 24.31 -6.93 -16.69
CA HIS A 28 23.55 -5.72 -16.41
C HIS A 28 23.06 -4.98 -17.66
N GLY A 29 23.89 -4.91 -18.71
CA GLY A 29 23.50 -4.31 -19.98
C GLY A 29 22.35 -5.08 -20.64
N GLN A 30 22.43 -6.39 -20.69
CA GLN A 30 21.37 -7.23 -21.28
C GLN A 30 20.06 -7.17 -20.47
N TYR A 31 20.16 -7.16 -19.12
CA TYR A 31 19.02 -6.93 -18.23
C TYR A 31 18.34 -5.60 -18.54
N GLY A 32 19.13 -4.53 -18.64
CA GLY A 32 18.60 -3.18 -18.87
C GLY A 32 17.98 -2.96 -20.26
N GLU A 33 18.26 -3.82 -21.25
CA GLU A 33 17.58 -3.76 -22.54
C GLU A 33 16.15 -4.31 -22.48
N ALA A 34 15.94 -5.43 -21.80
CA ALA A 34 14.62 -6.04 -21.64
C ALA A 34 14.60 -7.10 -20.54
N HIS A 35 13.73 -6.95 -19.53
CA HIS A 35 13.59 -7.90 -18.43
C HIS A 35 12.15 -7.99 -17.92
N LEU A 36 11.83 -8.97 -17.09
CA LEU A 36 10.54 -9.14 -16.45
C LEU A 36 10.32 -8.02 -15.40
N PHE A 37 9.11 -7.50 -15.26
CA PHE A 37 8.77 -6.41 -14.31
C PHE A 37 9.27 -6.67 -12.88
N HIS A 38 9.11 -7.90 -12.40
CA HIS A 38 9.56 -8.33 -11.07
C HIS A 38 10.90 -9.09 -11.10
N GLY A 39 11.60 -9.08 -12.21
CA GLY A 39 12.92 -9.68 -12.33
C GLY A 39 13.99 -8.84 -11.61
N VAL A 40 14.81 -9.46 -10.80
CA VAL A 40 15.95 -8.85 -10.11
C VAL A 40 17.22 -9.25 -10.83
N ASN A 41 18.08 -8.29 -11.14
CA ASN A 41 19.35 -8.61 -11.82
C ASN A 41 20.33 -9.27 -10.84
N LEU A 42 20.68 -10.50 -11.11
CA LEU A 42 21.71 -11.26 -10.42
C LEU A 42 22.65 -11.88 -11.47
N PRO A 43 23.56 -11.09 -12.07
CA PRO A 43 24.41 -11.56 -13.13
C PRO A 43 25.19 -12.83 -12.74
N TYR A 44 25.29 -13.78 -13.67
CA TYR A 44 26.05 -15.01 -13.43
C TYR A 44 27.50 -14.74 -13.04
N SER A 45 28.08 -13.64 -13.52
CA SER A 45 29.43 -13.19 -13.15
C SER A 45 29.56 -12.84 -11.67
N ARG A 46 28.46 -12.45 -11.01
CA ARG A 46 28.45 -12.00 -9.60
C ARG A 46 27.60 -12.88 -8.67
N LEU A 47 27.09 -14.00 -9.17
CA LEU A 47 26.07 -14.81 -8.50
C LEU A 47 26.43 -15.15 -7.05
N GLU A 48 27.64 -15.70 -6.82
CA GLU A 48 28.07 -16.10 -5.47
C GLU A 48 28.35 -14.91 -4.55
N LEU A 49 28.65 -13.74 -5.10
CA LEU A 49 28.90 -12.54 -4.32
C LEU A 49 27.60 -11.94 -3.75
N GLU A 50 26.49 -12.09 -4.48
CA GLU A 50 25.25 -11.35 -4.20
C GLU A 50 24.08 -12.22 -3.73
N VAL A 51 24.01 -13.49 -4.15
CA VAL A 51 22.80 -14.30 -3.97
C VAL A 51 22.37 -14.45 -2.52
N ARG A 52 23.33 -14.63 -1.57
CA ARG A 52 22.99 -14.76 -0.15
C ARG A 52 22.40 -13.47 0.43
N ARG A 53 22.81 -12.32 -0.06
CA ARG A 53 22.29 -11.02 0.34
C ARG A 53 20.89 -10.77 -0.23
N LEU A 54 20.68 -11.13 -1.52
CA LEU A 54 19.42 -10.91 -2.21
C LEU A 54 18.35 -11.96 -1.88
N ALA A 55 18.75 -13.19 -1.54
CA ALA A 55 17.86 -14.28 -1.15
C ALA A 55 18.48 -15.06 0.03
N PRO A 56 18.38 -14.54 1.27
CA PRO A 56 19.05 -15.12 2.43
C PRO A 56 18.50 -16.50 2.83
N ASN A 57 17.28 -16.84 2.46
CA ASN A 57 16.67 -18.14 2.75
C ASN A 57 16.90 -19.13 1.59
N PRO A 58 17.69 -20.20 1.77
CA PRO A 58 17.93 -21.19 0.71
C PRO A 58 16.72 -22.08 0.40
N GLN A 59 15.63 -22.00 1.17
CA GLN A 59 14.37 -22.71 0.93
C GLN A 59 13.36 -21.87 0.12
N VAL A 60 13.67 -20.63 -0.20
CA VAL A 60 12.81 -19.77 -1.02
C VAL A 60 12.55 -20.41 -2.39
N ARG A 61 11.34 -20.22 -2.91
CA ARG A 61 11.00 -20.57 -4.29
C ARG A 61 11.73 -19.60 -5.21
N LEU A 62 12.75 -20.12 -5.93
CA LEU A 62 13.67 -19.33 -6.72
C LEU A 62 13.52 -19.69 -8.21
N VAL A 63 13.30 -18.70 -9.03
CA VAL A 63 13.24 -18.81 -10.49
C VAL A 63 14.38 -18.03 -11.09
N ILE A 64 15.10 -18.64 -12.02
CA ILE A 64 16.15 -17.98 -12.78
C ILE A 64 15.80 -17.98 -14.26
N TYR A 65 16.26 -16.97 -14.96
CA TYR A 65 16.14 -16.91 -16.41
C TYR A 65 17.33 -16.18 -17.03
N ASP A 66 17.63 -16.56 -18.27
CA ASP A 66 18.54 -15.86 -19.17
C ASP A 66 17.78 -15.42 -20.43
N GLN A 67 18.44 -15.30 -21.58
CA GLN A 67 17.81 -14.83 -22.79
C GLN A 67 16.81 -15.85 -23.35
N ASP A 68 17.23 -17.11 -23.48
CA ASP A 68 16.54 -18.16 -24.23
C ASP A 68 16.28 -19.45 -23.41
N GLY A 69 16.56 -19.44 -22.11
CA GLY A 69 16.51 -20.63 -21.23
C GLY A 69 17.69 -21.58 -21.45
N GLY A 70 18.83 -21.04 -21.85
CA GLY A 70 19.99 -21.78 -22.34
C GLY A 70 21.05 -22.11 -21.29
N GLU A 71 22.32 -22.02 -21.72
CA GLU A 71 23.47 -22.49 -20.94
C GLU A 71 23.72 -21.66 -19.67
N VAL A 72 23.52 -20.34 -19.72
CA VAL A 72 23.80 -19.46 -18.56
C VAL A 72 22.84 -19.75 -17.40
N ALA A 73 21.55 -19.92 -17.69
CA ALA A 73 20.57 -20.33 -16.68
C ALA A 73 20.88 -21.71 -16.11
N ALA A 74 21.26 -22.68 -16.95
CA ALA A 74 21.62 -24.02 -16.50
C ALA A 74 22.85 -24.01 -15.55
N ARG A 75 23.90 -23.28 -15.90
CA ARG A 75 25.13 -23.12 -15.05
C ARG A 75 24.81 -22.37 -13.76
N ALA A 76 23.97 -21.34 -13.80
CA ALA A 76 23.51 -20.62 -12.62
C ALA A 76 22.71 -21.53 -11.67
N ALA A 77 21.83 -22.38 -12.22
CA ALA A 77 21.08 -23.36 -11.42
C ALA A 77 22.00 -24.35 -10.69
N GLU A 78 23.00 -24.91 -11.37
CA GLU A 78 24.00 -25.80 -10.77
C GLU A 78 24.72 -25.12 -9.61
N ARG A 79 25.14 -23.87 -9.79
CA ARG A 79 25.79 -23.08 -8.74
C ARG A 79 24.89 -22.85 -7.56
N LEU A 80 23.63 -22.44 -7.77
CA LEU A 80 22.64 -22.24 -6.71
C LEU A 80 22.38 -23.52 -5.92
N HIS A 81 22.25 -24.66 -6.59
CA HIS A 81 22.14 -25.97 -5.91
C HIS A 81 23.39 -26.30 -5.05
N ALA A 82 24.58 -26.03 -5.57
CA ALA A 82 25.82 -26.19 -4.83
C ALA A 82 25.93 -25.27 -3.60
N LEU A 83 25.27 -24.11 -3.64
CA LEU A 83 25.17 -23.16 -2.53
C LEU A 83 24.07 -23.50 -1.52
N GLY A 84 23.30 -24.56 -1.78
CA GLY A 84 22.26 -25.08 -0.88
C GLY A 84 20.85 -24.66 -1.19
N TYR A 85 20.59 -23.91 -2.26
CA TYR A 85 19.23 -23.58 -2.69
C TYR A 85 18.51 -24.81 -3.21
N ARG A 86 17.36 -25.15 -2.62
CA ARG A 86 16.66 -26.43 -2.88
C ARG A 86 15.55 -26.34 -3.93
N ARG A 87 14.94 -25.17 -4.08
CA ARG A 87 13.75 -24.95 -4.92
C ARG A 87 14.08 -24.03 -6.10
N VAL A 88 15.08 -24.43 -6.90
CA VAL A 88 15.54 -23.65 -8.07
C VAL A 88 14.83 -24.15 -9.32
N HIS A 89 14.21 -23.23 -10.03
CA HIS A 89 13.49 -23.46 -11.28
C HIS A 89 14.10 -22.59 -12.38
N ALA A 90 14.17 -23.12 -13.60
CA ALA A 90 14.53 -22.35 -14.79
C ALA A 90 13.28 -21.97 -15.58
N LEU A 91 13.19 -20.72 -16.04
CA LEU A 91 12.11 -20.28 -16.91
C LEU A 91 12.29 -20.84 -18.31
N GLU A 92 11.29 -21.56 -18.80
CA GLU A 92 11.29 -22.13 -20.14
C GLU A 92 11.36 -21.01 -21.20
N GLY A 93 12.37 -21.11 -22.10
CA GLY A 93 12.64 -20.11 -23.12
C GLY A 93 13.14 -18.75 -22.60
N GLY A 94 13.43 -18.62 -21.30
CA GLY A 94 13.99 -17.40 -20.73
C GLY A 94 13.13 -16.14 -20.97
N ALA A 95 13.77 -14.99 -21.20
CA ALA A 95 13.11 -13.73 -21.53
C ALA A 95 12.36 -13.81 -22.88
N GLU A 96 12.91 -14.50 -23.87
CA GLU A 96 12.25 -14.71 -25.15
C GLU A 96 10.99 -15.57 -25.01
N GLY A 97 11.03 -16.62 -24.19
CA GLY A 97 9.88 -17.47 -23.89
C GLY A 97 8.76 -16.69 -23.20
N TRP A 98 9.13 -15.77 -22.28
CA TRP A 98 8.18 -14.86 -21.63
C TRP A 98 7.47 -13.98 -22.65
N GLN A 99 8.23 -13.35 -23.54
CA GLN A 99 7.67 -12.52 -24.62
C GLN A 99 6.84 -13.32 -25.61
N ALA A 100 7.29 -14.52 -25.99
CA ALA A 100 6.55 -15.41 -26.90
C ALA A 100 5.21 -15.88 -26.32
N ALA A 101 5.08 -15.93 -24.98
CA ALA A 101 3.83 -16.20 -24.29
C ALA A 101 2.88 -14.97 -24.25
N GLY A 102 3.23 -13.86 -24.92
CA GLY A 102 2.47 -12.62 -24.96
C GLY A 102 2.55 -11.80 -23.66
N LEU A 103 3.62 -11.97 -22.89
CA LEU A 103 3.87 -11.24 -21.65
C LEU A 103 4.89 -10.12 -21.89
N GLN A 104 4.72 -9.00 -21.18
CA GLN A 104 5.52 -7.79 -21.40
C GLN A 104 6.93 -7.91 -20.82
N LEU A 105 7.92 -7.42 -21.56
CA LEU A 105 9.28 -7.13 -21.08
C LEU A 105 9.47 -5.61 -20.96
N PHE A 106 10.29 -5.20 -20.01
CA PHE A 106 10.54 -3.79 -19.68
C PHE A 106 12.01 -3.45 -19.91
N ALA A 107 12.29 -2.35 -20.55
CA ALA A 107 13.63 -1.77 -20.64
C ALA A 107 13.95 -0.91 -19.40
N GLY A 108 15.24 -0.58 -19.22
CA GLY A 108 15.73 0.25 -18.12
C GLY A 108 16.07 -0.57 -16.87
N VAL A 109 16.17 0.09 -15.73
CA VAL A 109 16.49 -0.54 -14.44
C VAL A 109 15.61 0.03 -13.34
N HIS A 110 15.38 -0.74 -12.26
CA HIS A 110 14.52 -0.37 -11.13
C HIS A 110 13.08 -0.03 -11.55
N VAL A 111 12.58 -0.74 -12.53
CA VAL A 111 11.29 -0.48 -13.16
C VAL A 111 10.13 -0.45 -12.18
N PRO A 112 10.00 -1.37 -11.18
CA PRO A 112 8.91 -1.31 -10.21
C PRO A 112 8.88 0.00 -9.40
N SER A 113 10.05 0.48 -8.95
CA SER A 113 10.14 1.74 -8.19
C SER A 113 9.81 2.97 -9.04
N LYS A 114 10.22 2.97 -10.32
CA LYS A 114 9.94 4.06 -11.26
C LYS A 114 8.46 4.09 -11.65
N ALA A 115 7.90 2.96 -12.04
CA ALA A 115 6.47 2.84 -12.31
C ALA A 115 5.62 3.24 -11.10
N PHE A 116 6.06 2.88 -9.90
CA PHE A 116 5.41 3.31 -8.66
C PHE A 116 5.46 4.83 -8.47
N GLY A 117 6.56 5.50 -8.80
CA GLY A 117 6.66 6.96 -8.76
C GLY A 117 5.64 7.64 -9.67
N GLU A 118 5.49 7.15 -10.92
CA GLU A 118 4.47 7.64 -11.84
C GLU A 118 3.05 7.36 -11.34
N LEU A 119 2.80 6.18 -10.76
CA LEU A 119 1.52 5.86 -10.16
C LEU A 119 1.19 6.77 -8.96
N VAL A 120 2.19 7.11 -8.12
CA VAL A 120 2.04 8.07 -7.02
C VAL A 120 1.69 9.46 -7.57
N GLU A 121 2.35 9.93 -8.62
CA GLU A 121 2.02 11.22 -9.24
C GLU A 121 0.59 11.22 -9.79
N GLU A 122 0.21 10.20 -10.55
CA GLU A 122 -1.13 10.09 -11.13
C GLU A 122 -2.22 10.01 -10.05
N THR A 123 -1.99 9.19 -9.02
CA THR A 123 -2.97 8.96 -7.96
C THR A 123 -2.93 10.04 -6.88
N SER A 124 -1.79 10.70 -6.63
CA SER A 124 -1.61 11.72 -5.58
C SER A 124 -1.75 13.13 -6.10
N HIS A 125 -1.66 13.35 -7.42
CA HIS A 125 -1.61 14.67 -8.02
C HIS A 125 -0.55 15.53 -7.31
N THR A 126 0.64 14.94 -7.08
CA THR A 126 1.74 15.61 -6.39
C THR A 126 2.02 16.95 -7.09
N PRO A 127 1.96 18.10 -6.40
CA PRO A 127 2.22 19.38 -7.02
C PRO A 127 3.62 19.43 -7.63
N HIS A 128 3.76 20.02 -8.80
CA HIS A 128 5.05 20.16 -9.49
C HIS A 128 5.25 21.54 -10.06
N VAL A 129 6.50 21.87 -10.34
CA VAL A 129 6.93 23.09 -11.02
C VAL A 129 7.88 22.74 -12.15
N THR A 130 7.82 23.48 -13.24
CA THR A 130 8.74 23.30 -14.37
C THR A 130 10.11 23.91 -14.08
N ALA A 131 11.14 23.52 -14.83
CA ALA A 131 12.48 24.09 -14.70
C ALA A 131 12.48 25.62 -14.90
N ARG A 132 11.70 26.14 -15.84
CA ARG A 132 11.57 27.60 -16.09
C ARG A 132 10.92 28.33 -14.93
N GLN A 133 9.82 27.79 -14.41
CA GLN A 133 9.14 28.38 -13.23
C GLN A 133 10.08 28.44 -12.02
N LEU A 134 10.84 27.37 -11.77
CA LEU A 134 11.81 27.35 -10.68
C LEU A 134 12.91 28.38 -10.89
N ALA A 135 13.44 28.50 -12.10
CA ALA A 135 14.47 29.51 -12.43
C ALA A 135 13.94 30.95 -12.24
N GLU A 136 12.68 31.21 -12.62
CA GLU A 136 12.00 32.48 -12.38
C GLU A 136 11.83 32.76 -10.89
N TRP A 137 11.43 31.78 -10.10
CA TRP A 137 11.32 31.91 -8.63
C TRP A 137 12.68 32.19 -7.98
N GLN A 138 13.74 31.50 -8.41
CA GLN A 138 15.09 31.78 -7.91
C GLN A 138 15.56 33.22 -8.27
N ALA A 139 15.20 33.71 -9.46
CA ALA A 139 15.53 35.04 -9.91
C ALA A 139 14.73 36.16 -9.22
N SER A 140 13.53 35.85 -8.70
CA SER A 140 12.68 36.83 -8.00
C SER A 140 13.25 37.27 -6.65
N GLY A 141 14.13 36.47 -6.04
CA GLY A 141 14.69 36.73 -4.71
C GLY A 141 13.71 36.46 -3.55
N GLU A 142 12.54 35.89 -3.82
CA GLU A 142 11.60 35.43 -2.78
C GLU A 142 12.17 34.21 -2.04
N PRO A 143 11.84 34.05 -0.76
CA PRO A 143 12.28 32.87 -0.01
C PRO A 143 11.88 31.56 -0.68
N LEU A 144 12.82 30.67 -0.90
CA LEU A 144 12.64 29.39 -1.57
C LEU A 144 13.71 28.40 -1.09
N VAL A 145 13.34 27.16 -0.83
CA VAL A 145 14.27 26.08 -0.52
C VAL A 145 14.18 24.99 -1.59
N VAL A 146 15.30 24.68 -2.23
CA VAL A 146 15.41 23.58 -3.19
C VAL A 146 16.22 22.46 -2.55
N LEU A 147 15.63 21.28 -2.39
CA LEU A 147 16.26 20.12 -1.80
C LEU A 147 16.49 19.04 -2.87
N ASP A 148 17.73 18.58 -2.96
CA ASP A 148 18.07 17.48 -3.87
C ASP A 148 17.98 16.15 -3.15
N GLY A 149 17.00 15.31 -3.55
CA GLY A 149 16.67 14.03 -2.95
C GLY A 149 17.64 12.87 -3.30
N ARG A 150 18.73 13.17 -4.04
CA ARG A 150 19.72 12.17 -4.46
C ARG A 150 20.82 11.95 -3.42
N PRO A 151 21.56 10.82 -3.51
CA PRO A 151 22.79 10.63 -2.75
C PRO A 151 23.80 11.73 -3.03
N PHE A 152 24.65 12.01 -2.03
CA PHE A 152 25.62 13.10 -2.09
C PHE A 152 26.59 13.04 -3.28
N ASP A 153 27.00 11.82 -3.68
CA ASP A 153 27.89 11.64 -4.83
C ASP A 153 27.22 11.98 -6.17
N GLU A 154 25.91 11.69 -6.32
CA GLU A 154 25.14 12.13 -7.50
C GLU A 154 24.95 13.65 -7.50
N TYR A 155 24.61 14.21 -6.33
CA TYR A 155 24.45 15.66 -6.13
C TYR A 155 25.70 16.43 -6.48
N ARG A 156 26.89 15.99 -6.02
CA ARG A 156 28.17 16.64 -6.31
C ARG A 156 28.53 16.65 -7.80
N LYS A 157 28.13 15.62 -8.54
CA LYS A 157 28.39 15.55 -9.98
C LYS A 157 27.70 16.70 -10.72
N MET A 158 26.45 16.93 -10.39
CA MET A 158 25.63 18.00 -10.95
C MET A 158 24.35 18.19 -10.13
N THR A 159 23.87 19.42 -9.98
CA THR A 159 22.61 19.72 -9.30
C THR A 159 22.01 21.02 -9.79
N ILE A 160 20.79 21.35 -9.34
CA ILE A 160 20.17 22.66 -9.56
C ILE A 160 20.94 23.72 -8.76
N PRO A 161 21.31 24.88 -9.36
CA PRO A 161 22.03 25.96 -8.66
C PRO A 161 21.33 26.35 -7.35
N GLY A 162 22.11 26.48 -6.28
CA GLY A 162 21.59 26.86 -4.96
C GLY A 162 20.91 25.77 -4.17
N SER A 163 20.69 24.58 -4.72
CA SER A 163 20.05 23.47 -3.99
C SER A 163 20.91 22.91 -2.85
N ILE A 164 20.26 22.27 -1.90
CA ILE A 164 20.88 21.61 -0.74
C ILE A 164 20.66 20.10 -0.87
N CYS A 165 21.72 19.31 -0.72
CA CYS A 165 21.60 17.86 -0.71
C CYS A 165 20.85 17.38 0.53
N CYS A 166 19.72 16.72 0.32
CA CYS A 166 18.96 16.04 1.36
C CYS A 166 18.29 14.79 0.77
N PRO A 167 18.98 13.64 0.78
CA PRO A 167 18.43 12.40 0.22
C PRO A 167 17.03 12.09 0.73
N ASN A 168 16.18 11.48 -0.10
CA ASN A 168 14.77 11.25 0.23
C ASN A 168 14.56 10.53 1.57
N GLY A 169 15.46 9.63 1.95
CA GLY A 169 15.41 8.95 3.25
C GLY A 169 15.65 9.88 4.45
N GLU A 170 16.25 11.06 4.22
CA GLU A 170 16.59 12.05 5.24
C GLU A 170 15.57 13.21 5.33
N LEU A 171 14.69 13.38 4.32
CA LEU A 171 13.82 14.55 4.21
C LEU A 171 12.95 14.76 5.45
N GLY A 172 12.17 13.75 5.85
CA GLY A 172 11.28 13.87 7.01
C GLY A 172 12.00 14.06 8.35
N TYR A 173 13.25 13.64 8.42
CA TYR A 173 14.11 13.78 9.60
C TYR A 173 14.75 15.16 9.71
N ARG A 174 15.07 15.81 8.55
CA ARG A 174 15.93 17.00 8.53
C ARG A 174 15.25 18.25 8.02
N VAL A 175 14.09 18.18 7.41
CA VAL A 175 13.45 19.32 6.72
C VAL A 175 13.22 20.52 7.65
N HIS A 176 12.88 20.28 8.91
CA HIS A 176 12.62 21.36 9.88
C HIS A 176 13.87 22.17 10.27
N ASP A 177 15.07 21.63 10.04
CA ASP A 177 16.33 22.39 10.20
C ASP A 177 16.75 23.12 8.92
N LEU A 178 16.12 22.80 7.79
CA LEU A 178 16.44 23.36 6.47
C LEU A 178 15.47 24.46 6.04
N VAL A 179 14.31 24.55 6.67
CA VAL A 179 13.25 25.50 6.31
C VAL A 179 12.89 26.33 7.52
N ALA A 180 12.94 27.66 7.36
CA ALA A 180 12.82 28.59 8.49
C ALA A 180 11.40 28.74 9.04
N ASP A 181 10.36 28.53 8.22
CA ASP A 181 8.96 28.77 8.58
C ASP A 181 7.99 27.89 7.75
N ASP A 182 6.72 27.91 8.09
CA ASP A 182 5.65 27.13 7.44
C ASP A 182 5.21 27.72 6.07
N SER A 183 5.70 28.89 5.65
CA SER A 183 5.26 29.60 4.45
C SER A 183 6.24 29.49 3.28
N THR A 184 7.49 29.20 3.55
CA THR A 184 8.55 29.09 2.54
C THR A 184 8.28 27.90 1.62
N PRO A 185 8.19 28.10 0.28
CA PRO A 185 8.04 27.01 -0.67
C PRO A 185 9.23 26.05 -0.66
N ILE A 186 8.95 24.75 -0.79
CA ILE A 186 9.94 23.69 -0.86
C ILE A 186 9.83 23.01 -2.21
N VAL A 187 10.92 22.95 -2.96
CA VAL A 187 10.98 22.21 -4.23
C VAL A 187 11.94 21.04 -4.08
N ILE A 188 11.44 19.83 -4.34
CA ILE A 188 12.27 18.62 -4.31
C ILE A 188 12.76 18.32 -5.71
N ASN A 189 14.07 18.18 -5.84
CA ASN A 189 14.77 17.89 -7.09
C ASN A 189 15.36 16.47 -7.08
N CYS A 190 15.51 15.89 -8.28
CA CYS A 190 16.33 14.71 -8.53
C CYS A 190 16.91 14.70 -9.95
N ALA A 191 17.32 13.55 -10.46
CA ALA A 191 17.83 13.43 -11.82
C ALA A 191 16.73 13.43 -12.90
N GLY A 192 15.59 12.82 -12.62
CA GLY A 192 14.44 12.70 -13.53
C GLY A 192 13.15 12.98 -12.77
N ARG A 193 12.32 11.96 -12.54
CA ARG A 193 10.96 12.12 -12.00
C ARG A 193 10.77 11.49 -10.63
N THR A 194 10.96 10.18 -10.51
CA THR A 194 10.56 9.34 -9.37
C THR A 194 10.95 9.91 -8.00
N ARG A 195 12.22 10.30 -7.78
CA ARG A 195 12.67 10.78 -6.46
C ARG A 195 12.14 12.17 -6.13
N SER A 196 11.92 13.05 -7.12
CA SER A 196 11.27 14.36 -6.89
C SER A 196 9.82 14.15 -6.42
N ILE A 197 9.08 13.28 -7.09
CA ILE A 197 7.68 12.95 -6.77
C ILE A 197 7.59 12.33 -5.37
N ILE A 198 8.33 11.25 -5.11
CA ILE A 198 8.32 10.54 -3.82
C ILE A 198 8.78 11.45 -2.67
N GLY A 199 9.81 12.28 -2.89
CA GLY A 199 10.29 13.21 -1.87
C GLY A 199 9.27 14.29 -1.53
N ALA A 200 8.68 14.96 -2.52
CA ALA A 200 7.63 15.94 -2.32
C ALA A 200 6.41 15.31 -1.64
N GLN A 201 5.96 14.15 -2.13
CA GLN A 201 4.82 13.44 -1.56
C GLN A 201 5.10 12.94 -0.14
N THR A 202 6.35 12.63 0.21
CA THR A 202 6.75 12.30 1.59
C THR A 202 6.43 13.45 2.54
N LEU A 203 6.88 14.66 2.21
CA LEU A 203 6.65 15.84 3.06
C LEU A 203 5.17 16.20 3.15
N ILE A 204 4.42 16.10 2.05
CA ILE A 204 2.97 16.28 2.01
C ILE A 204 2.27 15.25 2.92
N ASN A 205 2.68 13.98 2.84
CA ASN A 205 2.09 12.90 3.64
C ASN A 205 2.39 13.05 5.14
N LEU A 206 3.50 13.69 5.50
CA LEU A 206 3.85 14.02 6.88
C LEU A 206 3.06 15.23 7.41
N GLY A 207 2.33 15.94 6.54
CA GLY A 207 1.47 17.05 6.95
C GLY A 207 2.19 18.39 7.12
N LEU A 208 3.35 18.60 6.47
CA LEU A 208 4.00 19.91 6.43
C LEU A 208 3.06 20.93 5.80
N LYS A 209 3.02 22.13 6.37
CA LYS A 209 2.13 23.22 5.91
C LYS A 209 2.71 24.03 4.73
N ASN A 210 4.00 23.92 4.51
CA ASN A 210 4.69 24.59 3.42
C ASN A 210 4.06 24.26 2.05
N PRO A 211 4.08 25.16 1.08
CA PRO A 211 3.87 24.84 -0.33
C PRO A 211 4.99 23.91 -0.80
N ILE A 212 4.65 22.67 -1.22
CA ILE A 212 5.63 21.65 -1.57
C ILE A 212 5.41 21.24 -3.02
N TYR A 213 6.51 21.16 -3.78
CA TYR A 213 6.51 20.84 -5.19
C TYR A 213 7.59 19.84 -5.55
N ALA A 214 7.32 18.97 -6.52
CA ALA A 214 8.33 18.20 -7.23
C ALA A 214 8.87 19.03 -8.41
N LEU A 215 10.18 19.05 -8.65
CA LEU A 215 10.72 19.61 -9.89
C LEU A 215 10.44 18.63 -11.04
N GLU A 216 9.67 19.08 -12.01
CA GLU A 216 9.32 18.29 -13.19
C GLU A 216 10.59 17.94 -13.98
N ASN A 217 10.79 16.64 -14.20
CA ASN A 217 11.94 16.10 -14.94
C ASN A 217 13.33 16.38 -14.33
N GLY A 218 13.40 16.96 -13.12
CA GLY A 218 14.62 17.11 -12.35
C GLY A 218 15.76 17.81 -13.08
N THR A 219 17.00 17.35 -12.87
CA THR A 219 18.19 17.93 -13.57
C THR A 219 18.16 17.69 -15.07
N GLN A 220 17.48 16.66 -15.57
CA GLN A 220 17.30 16.46 -17.02
C GLN A 220 16.37 17.51 -17.61
N GLY A 221 15.24 17.83 -16.94
CA GLY A 221 14.36 18.92 -17.36
C GLY A 221 15.08 20.26 -17.39
N TRP A 222 15.90 20.55 -16.38
CA TRP A 222 16.73 21.75 -16.31
C TRP A 222 17.71 21.85 -17.50
N TYR A 223 18.42 20.74 -17.78
CA TYR A 223 19.34 20.65 -18.92
C TYR A 223 18.62 20.78 -20.29
N LEU A 224 17.42 20.24 -20.43
CA LEU A 224 16.64 20.31 -21.67
C LEU A 224 16.17 21.74 -21.97
N GLU A 225 15.98 22.58 -20.94
CA GLU A 225 15.63 23.99 -21.06
C GLU A 225 16.85 24.91 -21.23
N ASP A 226 18.04 24.38 -21.51
CA ASP A 226 19.29 25.12 -21.69
C ASP A 226 19.73 25.92 -20.46
N LEU A 227 19.30 25.49 -19.25
CA LEU A 227 19.72 26.08 -18.00
C LEU A 227 20.98 25.39 -17.49
N GLU A 228 21.89 26.18 -16.89
CA GLU A 228 23.18 25.69 -16.41
C GLU A 228 23.00 24.89 -15.09
N LEU A 229 23.61 23.71 -15.03
CA LEU A 229 23.70 22.89 -13.82
C LEU A 229 24.92 23.31 -12.98
N GLU A 230 24.80 23.24 -11.68
CA GLU A 230 25.91 23.42 -10.75
C GLU A 230 26.67 22.13 -10.56
N HIS A 231 28.00 22.17 -10.60
CA HIS A 231 28.89 21.03 -10.41
C HIS A 231 29.78 21.22 -9.19
N GLY A 232 30.10 20.13 -8.49
CA GLY A 232 31.05 20.15 -7.36
C GLY A 232 30.46 20.74 -6.06
N SER A 233 29.16 21.01 -5.99
CA SER A 233 28.52 21.56 -4.79
C SER A 233 28.67 20.64 -3.59
N THR A 234 28.89 21.24 -2.41
CA THR A 234 29.05 20.53 -1.14
C THR A 234 27.98 20.91 -0.11
N ARG A 235 26.97 21.71 -0.51
CA ARG A 235 25.89 22.10 0.39
C ARG A 235 25.07 20.89 0.77
N ARG A 236 24.96 20.62 2.06
CA ARG A 236 24.16 19.53 2.62
C ARG A 236 23.63 19.92 3.99
N TYR A 237 22.68 19.14 4.48
CA TYR A 237 22.15 19.28 5.84
C TYR A 237 23.27 19.20 6.90
N ALA A 238 23.02 19.74 8.10
CA ALA A 238 23.89 19.58 9.25
C ALA A 238 23.93 18.12 9.74
N GLU A 239 25.08 17.67 10.27
CA GLU A 239 25.23 16.31 10.77
C GLU A 239 24.27 16.00 11.92
N GLN A 240 24.07 16.99 12.82
CA GLN A 240 23.16 16.85 13.94
C GLN A 240 21.86 17.62 13.67
N VAL A 241 20.73 16.99 13.97
CA VAL A 241 19.43 17.64 13.95
C VAL A 241 19.28 18.46 15.22
N SER A 242 18.93 19.73 15.06
CA SER A 242 18.76 20.67 16.17
C SER A 242 17.33 20.71 16.73
N THR A 243 16.35 20.30 15.93
CA THR A 243 14.92 20.36 16.24
C THR A 243 14.51 19.21 17.16
N ASP A 244 13.54 19.45 18.09
CA ASP A 244 12.91 18.38 18.84
C ASP A 244 12.12 17.47 17.90
N LEU A 245 12.38 16.18 17.96
CA LEU A 245 11.82 15.17 17.05
C LEU A 245 10.44 14.66 17.47
N ALA A 246 9.81 15.18 18.51
CA ALA A 246 8.55 14.64 19.02
C ALA A 246 7.43 14.68 17.96
N GLN A 247 7.27 15.81 17.28
CA GLN A 247 6.28 15.98 16.23
C GLN A 247 6.60 15.14 14.99
N GLN A 248 7.87 15.10 14.57
CA GLN A 248 8.31 14.30 13.42
C GLN A 248 8.08 12.80 13.67
N ARG A 249 8.38 12.31 14.88
CA ARG A 249 8.09 10.91 15.27
C ARG A 249 6.60 10.61 15.20
N GLN A 250 5.77 11.50 15.73
CA GLN A 250 4.33 11.32 15.69
C GLN A 250 3.80 11.30 14.23
N ALA A 251 4.24 12.24 13.40
CA ALA A 251 3.84 12.30 12.00
C ALA A 251 4.32 11.07 11.21
N ALA A 252 5.56 10.62 11.43
CA ALA A 252 6.11 9.43 10.80
C ALA A 252 5.37 8.15 11.22
N GLN A 253 5.05 8.03 12.51
CA GLN A 253 4.27 6.90 13.04
C GLN A 253 2.84 6.88 12.45
N GLN A 254 2.16 8.00 12.41
CA GLN A 254 0.83 8.11 11.80
C GLN A 254 0.87 7.78 10.29
N LEU A 255 1.92 8.20 9.58
CA LEU A 255 2.12 7.83 8.18
C LEU A 255 2.31 6.32 8.02
N ALA A 256 3.12 5.70 8.86
CA ALA A 256 3.36 4.27 8.87
C ALA A 256 2.07 3.48 9.16
N GLU A 257 1.29 3.89 10.16
CA GLU A 257 -0.01 3.29 10.50
C GLU A 257 -1.00 3.36 9.33
N ARG A 258 -1.11 4.51 8.67
CA ARG A 258 -1.93 4.66 7.46
C ARG A 258 -1.52 3.73 6.33
N ALA A 259 -0.24 3.39 6.23
CA ALA A 259 0.29 2.43 5.26
C ALA A 259 0.15 0.96 5.71
N GLY A 260 -0.41 0.71 6.90
CA GLY A 260 -0.53 -0.63 7.46
C GLY A 260 0.82 -1.22 7.91
N VAL A 261 1.78 -0.37 8.28
CA VAL A 261 3.04 -0.80 8.89
C VAL A 261 2.80 -1.24 10.33
N VAL A 262 3.34 -2.37 10.71
CA VAL A 262 3.29 -2.90 12.06
C VAL A 262 4.65 -2.78 12.72
N ASN A 263 4.67 -2.33 13.97
CA ASN A 263 5.86 -2.33 14.80
C ASN A 263 6.08 -3.71 15.41
N VAL A 264 7.32 -4.19 15.42
CA VAL A 264 7.68 -5.52 15.90
C VAL A 264 8.75 -5.45 17.00
N SER A 265 8.69 -6.39 17.94
CA SER A 265 9.71 -6.50 19.00
C SER A 265 10.96 -7.24 18.50
N ALA A 266 12.08 -7.04 19.20
CA ALA A 266 13.31 -7.79 18.93
C ALA A 266 13.12 -9.30 19.10
N ASP A 267 12.26 -9.74 20.04
CA ASP A 267 11.98 -11.16 20.26
C ASP A 267 11.21 -11.76 19.06
N GLN A 268 10.24 -11.05 18.53
CA GLN A 268 9.51 -11.48 17.34
C GLN A 268 10.43 -11.58 16.11
N VAL A 269 11.37 -10.65 15.95
CA VAL A 269 12.35 -10.72 14.85
C VAL A 269 13.32 -11.90 15.04
N ARG A 270 13.72 -12.21 16.28
CA ARG A 270 14.51 -13.42 16.58
C ARG A 270 13.74 -14.71 16.25
N GLU A 271 12.45 -14.74 16.58
CA GLU A 271 11.58 -15.86 16.19
C GLU A 271 11.53 -16.02 14.66
N TRP A 272 11.32 -14.91 13.96
CA TRP A 272 11.31 -14.90 12.49
C TRP A 272 12.63 -15.31 11.86
N ALA A 273 13.76 -14.99 12.47
CA ALA A 273 15.09 -15.41 12.00
C ALA A 273 15.29 -16.93 12.07
N ASN A 274 14.53 -17.62 12.94
CA ASN A 274 14.54 -19.09 13.06
C ASN A 274 13.49 -19.78 12.15
N ASP A 275 12.64 -19.01 11.50
CA ASP A 275 11.62 -19.52 10.57
C ASP A 275 12.24 -19.84 9.20
N SER A 276 12.57 -21.09 8.97
CA SER A 276 13.15 -21.53 7.69
C SER A 276 12.19 -21.46 6.49
N GLN A 277 10.90 -21.18 6.71
CA GLN A 277 9.90 -21.09 5.63
C GLN A 277 9.82 -19.69 5.04
N ARG A 278 10.29 -18.67 5.74
CA ARG A 278 10.18 -17.28 5.34
C ARG A 278 11.54 -16.59 5.32
N SER A 279 11.74 -15.71 4.33
CA SER A 279 12.91 -14.84 4.22
C SER A 279 12.76 -13.63 5.14
N LEU A 280 13.86 -13.25 5.79
CA LEU A 280 13.94 -12.08 6.67
C LEU A 280 15.07 -11.17 6.20
N PHE A 281 14.75 -9.89 6.03
CA PHE A 281 15.71 -8.81 5.81
C PHE A 281 15.63 -7.84 6.98
N VAL A 282 16.79 -7.46 7.55
CA VAL A 282 16.89 -6.39 8.54
C VAL A 282 17.71 -5.27 7.92
N CYS A 283 17.07 -4.12 7.71
CA CYS A 283 17.54 -3.02 6.90
C CYS A 283 17.80 -1.78 7.75
N ASP A 284 19.05 -1.37 7.91
CA ASP A 284 19.42 -0.09 8.52
C ASP A 284 19.30 1.02 7.47
N VAL A 285 18.32 1.92 7.67
CA VAL A 285 17.97 2.96 6.69
C VAL A 285 18.71 4.28 6.88
N ARG A 286 19.61 4.35 7.84
CA ARG A 286 20.40 5.55 8.16
C ARG A 286 21.48 5.82 7.11
N THR A 287 22.22 6.91 7.29
CA THR A 287 23.36 7.26 6.43
C THR A 287 24.52 6.26 6.56
N ALA A 288 25.41 6.25 5.57
CA ALA A 288 26.58 5.38 5.60
C ALA A 288 27.51 5.69 6.79
N GLU A 289 27.63 6.96 7.13
CA GLU A 289 28.43 7.43 8.26
C GLU A 289 27.86 6.92 9.59
N GLU A 290 26.55 7.00 9.78
CA GLU A 290 25.88 6.47 10.98
C GLU A 290 25.97 4.94 11.07
N PHE A 291 25.81 4.26 9.96
CA PHE A 291 25.98 2.79 9.89
C PHE A 291 27.39 2.37 10.27
N ALA A 292 28.42 3.08 9.78
CA ALA A 292 29.81 2.83 10.09
C ALA A 292 30.18 3.05 11.56
N LEU A 293 29.47 3.97 12.25
CA LEU A 293 29.62 4.19 13.70
C LEU A 293 29.03 3.05 14.53
N GLY A 294 28.18 2.21 13.95
CA GLY A 294 27.61 1.02 14.57
C GLY A 294 26.16 0.78 14.17
N THR A 295 25.82 -0.51 14.05
CA THR A 295 24.50 -1.01 13.72
C THR A 295 24.20 -2.30 14.47
N LEU A 296 23.00 -2.87 14.25
CA LEU A 296 22.63 -4.18 14.79
C LEU A 296 23.36 -5.31 14.06
N PRO A 297 23.94 -6.28 14.79
CA PRO A 297 24.50 -7.47 14.14
C PRO A 297 23.48 -8.16 13.24
N GLY A 298 23.87 -8.46 12.01
CA GLY A 298 23.01 -9.06 10.99
C GLY A 298 22.13 -8.09 10.19
N ALA A 299 22.13 -6.80 10.52
CA ALA A 299 21.49 -5.78 9.69
C ALA A 299 22.36 -5.41 8.47
N GLN A 300 21.72 -5.20 7.32
CA GLN A 300 22.37 -4.66 6.13
C GLN A 300 22.17 -3.15 6.01
N HIS A 301 23.16 -2.42 5.50
CA HIS A 301 23.02 -1.02 5.19
C HIS A 301 22.17 -0.83 3.92
N THR A 302 21.08 -0.11 4.07
CA THR A 302 20.13 0.17 2.99
C THR A 302 19.63 1.59 3.12
N PRO A 303 20.39 2.62 2.69
CA PRO A 303 19.98 4.01 2.85
C PRO A 303 18.55 4.21 2.39
N GLY A 304 17.69 4.79 3.23
CA GLY A 304 16.24 4.77 3.04
C GLY A 304 15.78 5.28 1.67
N GLY A 305 16.36 6.36 1.16
CA GLY A 305 16.05 6.89 -0.17
C GLY A 305 16.43 5.92 -1.30
N GLN A 306 17.55 5.20 -1.17
CA GLN A 306 17.98 4.21 -2.16
C GLN A 306 17.17 2.93 -2.06
N LEU A 307 16.79 2.52 -0.86
CA LEU A 307 15.93 1.35 -0.67
C LEU A 307 14.56 1.53 -1.37
N ILE A 308 13.98 2.73 -1.34
CA ILE A 308 12.73 3.04 -2.05
C ILE A 308 12.96 3.09 -3.57
N GLN A 309 14.04 3.77 -4.00
CA GLN A 309 14.34 4.02 -5.42
C GLN A 309 14.78 2.75 -6.18
N SER A 310 15.43 1.82 -5.49
CA SER A 310 16.13 0.67 -6.07
C SER A 310 16.00 -0.54 -5.16
N THR A 311 14.75 -0.86 -4.77
CA THR A 311 14.45 -1.94 -3.82
C THR A 311 15.05 -3.28 -4.26
N ASP A 312 15.06 -3.53 -5.57
CA ASP A 312 15.64 -4.72 -6.22
C ASP A 312 17.16 -4.90 -6.02
N LEU A 313 17.88 -3.82 -5.67
CA LEU A 313 19.30 -3.94 -5.29
C LEU A 313 19.51 -4.50 -3.88
N TYR A 314 18.48 -4.46 -3.03
CA TYR A 314 18.60 -4.84 -1.61
C TYR A 314 17.76 -6.04 -1.23
N ILE A 315 16.61 -6.20 -1.85
CA ILE A 315 15.61 -7.22 -1.54
C ILE A 315 15.27 -7.99 -2.81
N GLY A 316 15.81 -9.21 -2.92
CA GLY A 316 15.59 -10.08 -4.09
C GLY A 316 14.40 -11.02 -3.96
N VAL A 317 13.66 -10.99 -2.84
CA VAL A 317 12.55 -11.89 -2.56
C VAL A 317 11.26 -11.09 -2.38
N ARG A 318 10.28 -11.35 -3.22
CA ARG A 318 8.93 -10.80 -3.06
C ARG A 318 8.22 -11.49 -1.90
N GLN A 319 7.35 -10.76 -1.20
CA GLN A 319 6.60 -11.20 -0.01
C GLN A 319 7.50 -11.62 1.18
N ALA A 320 8.79 -11.27 1.17
CA ALA A 320 9.67 -11.46 2.32
C ALA A 320 9.34 -10.48 3.45
N ARG A 321 9.66 -10.87 4.68
CA ARG A 321 9.60 -9.97 5.83
C ARG A 321 10.76 -8.99 5.78
N VAL A 322 10.46 -7.68 5.76
CA VAL A 322 11.45 -6.60 5.72
C VAL A 322 11.32 -5.76 6.98
N VAL A 323 12.30 -5.84 7.87
CA VAL A 323 12.32 -5.10 9.14
C VAL A 323 13.27 -3.92 9.02
N LEU A 324 12.76 -2.71 9.22
CA LEU A 324 13.52 -1.48 9.11
C LEU A 324 13.96 -0.99 10.48
N VAL A 325 15.18 -0.46 10.53
CA VAL A 325 15.78 0.07 11.76
C VAL A 325 16.38 1.44 11.51
N ASP A 326 16.23 2.32 12.51
CA ASP A 326 16.88 3.61 12.60
C ASP A 326 17.29 3.91 14.04
N SER A 327 17.77 5.14 14.32
CA SER A 327 18.12 5.63 15.66
C SER A 327 17.16 6.70 16.17
N ASP A 328 16.27 7.19 15.34
CA ASP A 328 15.50 8.42 15.56
C ASP A 328 13.98 8.20 15.63
N GLY A 329 13.47 7.08 15.11
CA GLY A 329 12.04 6.77 15.05
C GLY A 329 11.27 7.60 14.02
N VAL A 330 11.95 8.16 13.03
CA VAL A 330 11.39 8.98 11.95
C VAL A 330 11.62 8.32 10.59
N ARG A 331 12.88 7.96 10.30
CA ARG A 331 13.28 7.45 8.98
C ARG A 331 12.70 6.06 8.68
N ALA A 332 12.83 5.12 9.62
CA ALA A 332 12.34 3.75 9.42
C ALA A 332 10.81 3.69 9.20
N PRO A 333 9.95 4.37 9.98
CA PRO A 333 8.51 4.43 9.71
C PRO A 333 8.16 5.01 8.33
N ILE A 334 8.84 6.09 7.91
CA ILE A 334 8.63 6.70 6.58
C ILE A 334 8.98 5.72 5.47
N VAL A 335 10.18 5.11 5.52
CA VAL A 335 10.63 4.17 4.51
C VAL A 335 9.74 2.92 4.48
N ALA A 336 9.34 2.40 5.65
CA ALA A 336 8.42 1.27 5.75
C ALA A 336 7.07 1.58 5.08
N SER A 337 6.56 2.80 5.25
CA SER A 337 5.32 3.22 4.60
C SER A 337 5.41 3.14 3.09
N TRP A 338 6.52 3.54 2.49
CA TRP A 338 6.76 3.46 1.06
C TRP A 338 6.93 2.01 0.57
N LEU A 339 7.64 1.17 1.33
CA LEU A 339 7.79 -0.24 0.97
C LEU A 339 6.46 -0.99 1.00
N ARG A 340 5.58 -0.69 1.96
CA ARG A 340 4.21 -1.25 1.99
C ARG A 340 3.43 -0.85 0.75
N GLN A 341 3.54 0.38 0.32
CA GLN A 341 2.90 0.88 -0.89
C GLN A 341 3.50 0.27 -2.16
N LEU A 342 4.78 -0.05 -2.16
CA LEU A 342 5.46 -0.83 -3.21
C LEU A 342 5.08 -2.33 -3.22
N GLY A 343 4.24 -2.77 -2.27
CA GLY A 343 3.77 -4.14 -2.17
C GLY A 343 4.67 -5.08 -1.36
N HIS A 344 5.62 -4.54 -0.59
CA HIS A 344 6.47 -5.32 0.29
C HIS A 344 5.87 -5.47 1.70
N GLU A 345 6.19 -6.57 2.38
CA GLU A 345 5.79 -6.83 3.76
C GLU A 345 6.78 -6.16 4.72
N ALA A 346 6.63 -4.84 4.93
CA ALA A 346 7.55 -4.03 5.72
C ALA A 346 7.07 -3.81 7.16
N TYR A 347 8.02 -3.79 8.10
CA TYR A 347 7.85 -3.63 9.54
C TYR A 347 8.88 -2.65 10.09
N VAL A 348 8.62 -2.08 11.28
CA VAL A 348 9.57 -1.23 12.01
C VAL A 348 9.95 -1.91 13.33
N LEU A 349 11.23 -2.00 13.62
CA LEU A 349 11.74 -2.55 14.88
C LEU A 349 11.56 -1.56 16.03
N ASN A 350 10.83 -1.97 17.07
CA ASN A 350 10.72 -1.19 18.29
C ASN A 350 12.09 -0.93 18.92
N GLY A 351 12.37 0.34 19.21
CA GLY A 351 13.67 0.76 19.78
C GLY A 351 14.80 0.86 18.74
N GLY A 352 14.55 0.53 17.47
CA GLY A 352 15.52 0.67 16.37
C GLY A 352 16.85 0.02 16.72
N ILE A 353 17.97 0.75 16.49
CA ILE A 353 19.31 0.23 16.81
C ILE A 353 19.56 0.03 18.31
N ALA A 354 18.77 0.65 19.19
CA ALA A 354 18.87 0.48 20.64
C ALA A 354 18.07 -0.75 21.15
N SER A 355 17.40 -1.50 20.27
CA SER A 355 16.54 -2.65 20.62
C SER A 355 17.28 -3.84 21.24
N GLY A 356 18.61 -3.91 21.08
CA GLY A 356 19.40 -5.06 21.49
C GLY A 356 19.18 -6.31 20.61
N LEU A 357 18.61 -6.17 19.44
CA LEU A 357 18.52 -7.25 18.46
C LEU A 357 19.92 -7.63 17.97
N ALA A 358 20.23 -8.92 17.98
CA ALA A 358 21.42 -9.46 17.38
C ALA A 358 21.06 -10.71 16.59
N LEU A 359 21.39 -10.72 15.31
CA LEU A 359 21.18 -11.82 14.39
C LEU A 359 22.54 -12.31 13.86
N PRO A 360 22.61 -13.57 13.37
CA PRO A 360 23.81 -14.05 12.71
C PRO A 360 24.18 -13.15 11.52
N VAL A 361 25.45 -12.76 11.46
CA VAL A 361 25.97 -12.00 10.31
C VAL A 361 26.06 -12.94 9.11
N LEU A 362 25.54 -12.50 7.99
CA LEU A 362 25.57 -13.24 6.73
C LEU A 362 27.02 -13.49 6.31
N GLN A 363 27.38 -14.77 6.19
CA GLN A 363 28.73 -15.13 5.77
C GLN A 363 28.81 -15.11 4.24
N PRO A 364 29.83 -14.47 3.65
CA PRO A 364 30.08 -14.53 2.21
C PRO A 364 30.33 -15.98 1.75
N VAL A 365 30.13 -16.23 0.48
CA VAL A 365 30.43 -17.54 -0.10
C VAL A 365 31.97 -17.72 -0.09
N ALA A 366 32.43 -18.81 0.48
CA ALA A 366 33.88 -19.10 0.53
C ALA A 366 34.42 -19.33 -0.88
N TRP A 367 35.61 -18.83 -1.12
CA TRP A 367 36.34 -18.99 -2.38
C TRP A 367 37.81 -19.31 -2.13
N THR A 368 38.48 -19.93 -3.11
CA THR A 368 39.90 -20.26 -3.04
C THR A 368 40.70 -19.25 -3.85
N PRO A 369 41.71 -18.59 -3.26
CA PRO A 369 42.55 -17.65 -4.00
C PRO A 369 43.25 -18.34 -5.18
N LEU A 370 43.33 -17.63 -6.29
CA LEU A 370 44.11 -18.08 -7.45
C LEU A 370 45.60 -17.89 -7.19
N PRO A 371 46.45 -18.75 -7.79
CA PRO A 371 47.89 -18.49 -7.84
C PRO A 371 48.18 -17.13 -8.49
N LEU A 372 49.12 -16.40 -7.92
CA LEU A 372 49.50 -15.08 -8.43
C LEU A 372 50.63 -15.16 -9.43
N ILE A 373 50.59 -14.26 -10.42
CA ILE A 373 51.75 -13.99 -11.31
C ILE A 373 52.18 -12.54 -11.09
N SER A 374 53.47 -12.31 -10.92
CA SER A 374 53.97 -10.93 -10.75
C SER A 374 53.92 -10.15 -12.07
N VAL A 375 53.90 -8.81 -11.96
CA VAL A 375 53.90 -7.89 -13.12
C VAL A 375 55.11 -8.18 -14.04
N GLN A 376 56.31 -8.42 -13.47
CA GLN A 376 57.53 -8.68 -14.23
C GLN A 376 57.46 -10.03 -14.95
N ALA A 377 56.94 -11.05 -14.28
CA ALA A 377 56.78 -12.38 -14.89
C ALA A 377 55.77 -12.34 -16.05
N LEU A 378 54.63 -11.63 -15.88
CA LEU A 378 53.67 -11.46 -16.95
C LEU A 378 54.25 -10.65 -18.11
N ALA A 379 54.96 -9.54 -17.83
CA ALA A 379 55.58 -8.73 -18.88
C ALA A 379 56.56 -9.51 -19.77
N GLY A 380 57.26 -10.48 -19.18
CA GLY A 380 58.13 -11.40 -19.91
C GLY A 380 57.41 -12.51 -20.70
N ALA A 381 56.17 -12.78 -20.41
CA ALA A 381 55.42 -13.91 -20.94
C ALA A 381 54.13 -13.47 -21.74
N LEU A 382 53.95 -12.21 -22.08
CA LEU A 382 52.73 -11.68 -22.71
C LEU A 382 52.29 -12.45 -23.97
N ASN A 383 53.23 -12.90 -24.78
CA ASN A 383 52.91 -13.65 -26.00
C ASN A 383 52.60 -15.14 -25.77
N ASP A 384 52.96 -15.66 -24.58
CA ASP A 384 52.88 -17.09 -24.26
C ASP A 384 51.63 -17.40 -23.39
N VAL A 385 50.90 -16.40 -22.97
CA VAL A 385 49.72 -16.53 -22.09
C VAL A 385 48.45 -16.16 -22.82
N ASN A 386 47.32 -16.70 -22.35
CA ASN A 386 46.00 -16.24 -22.67
C ASN A 386 45.59 -15.18 -21.60
N LEU A 387 45.77 -13.93 -21.92
CA LEU A 387 45.57 -12.83 -20.98
C LEU A 387 44.13 -12.27 -21.10
N ILE A 388 43.34 -12.45 -20.06
CA ILE A 388 41.93 -12.03 -20.02
C ILE A 388 41.71 -10.99 -18.94
N ASP A 389 41.09 -9.87 -19.31
CA ASP A 389 40.70 -8.79 -18.41
C ASP A 389 39.22 -8.93 -18.06
N LEU A 390 38.92 -9.08 -16.76
CA LEU A 390 37.57 -9.24 -16.19
C LEU A 390 37.01 -7.94 -15.62
N ARG A 391 37.70 -6.83 -15.74
CA ARG A 391 37.20 -5.54 -15.29
C ARG A 391 36.04 -5.09 -16.17
N PRO A 392 35.19 -4.11 -15.72
CA PRO A 392 34.11 -3.60 -16.54
C PRO A 392 34.57 -3.19 -17.95
N SER A 393 33.77 -3.49 -18.97
CA SER A 393 34.13 -3.27 -20.39
C SER A 393 34.54 -1.82 -20.68
N MET A 394 33.84 -0.83 -20.09
CA MET A 394 34.15 0.59 -20.26
C MET A 394 35.43 1.02 -19.53
N VAL A 395 35.86 0.30 -18.49
CA VAL A 395 37.15 0.50 -17.81
C VAL A 395 38.27 -0.09 -18.67
N PHE A 396 38.05 -1.26 -19.24
CA PHE A 396 38.96 -1.90 -20.19
C PHE A 396 39.27 -1.00 -21.39
N ARG A 397 38.26 -0.41 -22.00
CA ARG A 397 38.38 0.54 -23.12
C ARG A 397 39.31 1.73 -22.82
N LYS A 398 39.20 2.25 -21.58
CA LYS A 398 40.00 3.40 -21.11
C LYS A 398 41.46 3.07 -20.80
N GLY A 399 41.75 1.79 -20.56
CA GLY A 399 43.09 1.38 -20.29
C GLY A 399 43.18 -0.12 -19.97
N HIS A 400 44.01 -0.86 -20.75
CA HIS A 400 44.20 -2.29 -20.60
C HIS A 400 45.65 -2.68 -20.88
N ILE A 401 46.04 -3.91 -20.50
CA ILE A 401 47.36 -4.46 -20.81
C ILE A 401 47.37 -4.84 -22.30
N PRO A 402 48.40 -4.40 -23.08
CA PRO A 402 48.45 -4.76 -24.50
C PRO A 402 48.42 -6.28 -24.71
N GLY A 403 47.60 -6.71 -25.67
CA GLY A 403 47.39 -8.15 -25.96
C GLY A 403 46.33 -8.82 -25.06
N SER A 404 45.85 -8.18 -24.02
CA SER A 404 44.71 -8.69 -23.23
C SER A 404 43.44 -8.66 -24.03
N GLN A 405 42.55 -9.59 -23.75
CA GLN A 405 41.18 -9.63 -24.28
C GLN A 405 40.19 -9.40 -23.11
N TRP A 406 39.19 -8.53 -23.36
CA TRP A 406 38.11 -8.40 -22.41
C TRP A 406 37.23 -9.66 -22.45
N SER A 407 36.80 -10.12 -21.30
CA SER A 407 35.80 -11.18 -21.18
C SER A 407 35.06 -11.11 -19.87
N ILE A 408 33.99 -11.91 -19.77
CA ILE A 408 33.17 -12.05 -18.58
C ILE A 408 32.95 -13.53 -18.29
N ARG A 409 32.61 -13.89 -17.04
CA ARG A 409 32.51 -15.28 -16.59
C ARG A 409 31.71 -16.20 -17.52
N SER A 410 30.60 -15.74 -18.05
CA SER A 410 29.74 -16.52 -18.95
C SER A 410 30.42 -16.84 -20.28
N ARG A 411 31.35 -16.00 -20.71
CA ARG A 411 32.09 -16.09 -22.01
C ARG A 411 33.54 -16.48 -21.84
N LEU A 412 34.02 -16.70 -20.60
CA LEU A 412 35.42 -17.04 -20.33
C LEU A 412 35.77 -18.40 -20.94
N LYS A 413 36.73 -18.42 -21.82
CA LYS A 413 37.27 -19.63 -22.46
C LYS A 413 38.76 -19.70 -22.28
N ALA A 414 39.25 -20.86 -21.85
CA ALA A 414 40.67 -21.17 -21.88
C ALA A 414 41.07 -21.71 -23.26
N ASP A 415 42.20 -21.29 -23.77
CA ASP A 415 42.84 -21.90 -24.92
C ASP A 415 43.97 -22.84 -24.46
N HIS A 416 44.89 -23.20 -25.33
CA HIS A 416 46.02 -24.10 -25.00
C HIS A 416 47.16 -23.41 -24.20
N ARG A 417 47.10 -22.07 -24.05
CA ARG A 417 48.08 -21.27 -23.31
C ARG A 417 47.68 -21.14 -21.82
N PRO A 418 48.66 -20.89 -20.92
CA PRO A 418 48.36 -20.58 -19.53
C PRO A 418 47.40 -19.41 -19.43
N LEU A 419 46.30 -19.57 -18.70
CA LEU A 419 45.30 -18.52 -18.49
C LEU A 419 45.77 -17.57 -17.40
N VAL A 420 45.85 -16.28 -17.71
CA VAL A 420 46.13 -15.21 -16.76
C VAL A 420 44.96 -14.22 -16.75
N LEU A 421 44.46 -13.94 -15.57
CA LEU A 421 43.36 -13.03 -15.37
C LEU A 421 43.85 -11.68 -14.82
N VAL A 422 43.21 -10.62 -15.26
CA VAL A 422 43.31 -9.27 -14.70
C VAL A 422 41.95 -8.90 -14.09
N ALA A 423 41.90 -8.59 -12.80
CA ALA A 423 40.67 -8.21 -12.11
C ALA A 423 41.02 -7.36 -10.89
N ASP A 424 40.08 -6.47 -10.52
CA ASP A 424 40.15 -5.67 -9.29
C ASP A 424 39.53 -6.42 -8.10
N ASP A 425 38.57 -7.34 -8.35
CA ASP A 425 37.90 -8.17 -7.35
C ASP A 425 38.44 -9.60 -7.40
N LEU A 426 39.14 -10.02 -6.32
CA LEU A 426 39.79 -11.31 -6.22
C LEU A 426 38.78 -12.47 -6.16
N ALA A 427 37.63 -12.26 -5.49
CA ALA A 427 36.60 -13.28 -5.36
C ALA A 427 35.89 -13.48 -6.70
N LEU A 428 35.59 -12.42 -7.42
CA LEU A 428 35.03 -12.47 -8.77
C LEU A 428 35.94 -13.24 -9.71
N ALA A 429 37.26 -12.97 -9.69
CA ALA A 429 38.24 -13.69 -10.50
C ALA A 429 38.29 -15.19 -10.16
N ALA A 430 38.25 -15.53 -8.87
CA ALA A 430 38.26 -16.93 -8.41
C ALA A 430 36.96 -17.66 -8.85
N PHE A 431 35.77 -17.04 -8.75
CA PHE A 431 34.52 -17.63 -9.21
C PHE A 431 34.49 -17.75 -10.74
N ALA A 432 35.00 -16.76 -11.46
CA ALA A 432 35.09 -16.81 -12.92
C ALA A 432 35.98 -17.95 -13.42
N ALA A 433 37.12 -18.17 -12.75
CA ALA A 433 38.09 -19.21 -13.10
C ALA A 433 37.70 -20.61 -12.60
N GLN A 434 36.55 -20.80 -11.97
CA GLN A 434 36.16 -22.08 -11.38
C GLN A 434 36.17 -23.20 -12.42
N GLY A 435 36.96 -24.26 -12.14
CA GLY A 435 37.16 -25.37 -13.07
C GLY A 435 38.26 -25.14 -14.13
N LEU A 436 38.91 -23.98 -14.11
CA LEU A 436 40.00 -23.62 -15.02
C LEU A 436 41.30 -23.53 -14.25
N ASN A 437 42.41 -23.83 -14.92
CA ASN A 437 43.75 -23.60 -14.38
C ASN A 437 44.19 -22.16 -14.74
N ALA A 438 44.01 -21.21 -13.82
CA ALA A 438 44.27 -19.81 -14.06
C ALA A 438 45.20 -19.23 -12.99
N GLN A 439 45.96 -18.21 -13.36
CA GLN A 439 46.67 -17.31 -12.47
C GLN A 439 46.04 -15.92 -12.48
N LEU A 440 46.22 -15.17 -11.42
CA LEU A 440 45.71 -13.79 -11.31
C LEU A 440 46.94 -12.83 -11.24
N LEU A 441 46.88 -11.71 -11.99
CA LEU A 441 47.90 -10.67 -11.94
C LEU A 441 47.93 -10.02 -10.55
N GLU A 442 49.07 -10.11 -9.88
CA GLU A 442 49.28 -9.51 -8.57
C GLU A 442 49.11 -7.97 -8.62
N GLY A 443 48.22 -7.44 -7.79
CA GLY A 443 47.85 -6.01 -7.78
C GLY A 443 47.08 -5.53 -9.01
N GLY A 444 46.64 -6.45 -9.89
CA GLY A 444 45.78 -6.15 -11.02
C GLY A 444 46.33 -5.13 -12.02
N PHE A 445 45.46 -4.47 -12.77
CA PHE A 445 45.87 -3.48 -13.76
C PHE A 445 46.57 -2.26 -13.12
N ALA A 446 46.20 -1.89 -11.90
CA ALA A 446 46.82 -0.75 -11.21
C ALA A 446 48.33 -0.99 -10.97
N ALA A 447 48.74 -2.23 -10.61
CA ALA A 447 50.15 -2.59 -10.43
C ALA A 447 50.93 -2.59 -11.77
N TRP A 448 50.27 -3.03 -12.85
CA TRP A 448 50.84 -2.96 -14.20
C TRP A 448 51.14 -1.51 -14.62
N ALA A 449 50.18 -0.61 -14.46
CA ALA A 449 50.29 0.80 -14.80
C ALA A 449 51.36 1.48 -13.90
N ALA A 450 51.37 1.19 -12.59
CA ALA A 450 52.33 1.74 -11.64
C ALA A 450 53.79 1.31 -11.93
N ALA A 451 53.97 0.14 -12.56
CA ALA A 451 55.27 -0.33 -13.03
C ALA A 451 55.80 0.39 -14.27
N GLY A 452 55.03 1.37 -14.82
CA GLY A 452 55.42 2.15 -15.99
C GLY A 452 55.39 1.37 -17.31
N LEU A 453 54.68 0.24 -17.34
CA LEU A 453 54.55 -0.60 -18.53
C LEU A 453 53.52 -0.02 -19.50
N GLN A 454 53.64 -0.43 -20.76
CA GLN A 454 52.74 0.06 -21.81
C GLN A 454 51.26 -0.26 -21.47
N VAL A 455 50.40 0.72 -21.66
CA VAL A 455 48.93 0.63 -21.53
C VAL A 455 48.34 0.84 -22.91
N GLY A 456 47.43 -0.03 -23.29
CA GLY A 456 46.59 0.10 -24.47
C GLY A 456 45.31 0.87 -24.14
N GLU A 457 44.86 1.68 -25.08
CA GLU A 457 43.54 2.32 -25.05
C GLU A 457 42.85 2.06 -26.40
N ASP A 458 41.61 1.61 -26.36
CA ASP A 458 40.78 1.43 -27.54
C ASP A 458 39.31 1.66 -27.20
N PRO A 459 38.76 2.82 -27.56
CA PRO A 459 37.36 3.15 -27.29
C PRO A 459 36.33 2.23 -27.96
N GLN A 460 36.73 1.43 -28.92
CA GLN A 460 35.85 0.54 -29.68
C GLN A 460 36.11 -0.96 -29.46
N SER A 461 37.08 -1.32 -28.61
CA SER A 461 37.41 -2.71 -28.29
C SER A 461 37.18 -2.99 -26.80
N PRO A 462 36.27 -3.92 -26.43
CA PRO A 462 35.36 -4.71 -27.27
C PRO A 462 34.30 -3.82 -27.95
N PRO A 463 33.69 -4.21 -29.08
CA PRO A 463 32.60 -3.47 -29.69
C PRO A 463 31.36 -3.40 -28.80
N ASP A 464 30.51 -2.38 -28.96
CA ASP A 464 29.34 -2.14 -28.08
C ASP A 464 28.46 -3.38 -27.90
N ALA A 465 28.22 -4.15 -28.96
CA ALA A 465 27.45 -5.40 -28.89
C ALA A 465 28.05 -6.48 -27.98
N GLU A 466 29.34 -6.39 -27.65
CA GLU A 466 30.03 -7.31 -26.75
C GLU A 466 30.07 -6.80 -25.30
N CYS A 467 29.88 -5.50 -25.08
CA CYS A 467 29.87 -4.88 -23.77
C CYS A 467 28.55 -5.17 -23.00
N ILE A 468 28.24 -6.43 -22.81
CA ILE A 468 26.97 -6.90 -22.21
C ILE A 468 26.81 -6.51 -20.74
N ASP A 469 27.87 -6.09 -20.08
CA ASP A 469 27.90 -5.60 -18.71
C ASP A 469 27.50 -4.12 -18.61
N PHE A 470 27.50 -3.38 -19.73
CA PHE A 470 27.24 -1.95 -19.76
C PHE A 470 25.87 -1.61 -20.30
N LEU A 471 25.14 -0.75 -19.57
CA LEU A 471 23.80 -0.28 -19.96
C LEU A 471 23.92 0.88 -20.94
N PHE A 472 23.69 0.63 -22.23
CA PHE A 472 23.66 1.67 -23.27
C PHE A 472 22.32 2.41 -23.35
N PHE A 473 21.26 1.82 -22.84
CA PHE A 473 19.93 2.46 -22.82
C PHE A 473 19.99 3.86 -22.17
N THR A 474 19.64 4.87 -22.93
CA THR A 474 19.66 6.28 -22.51
C THR A 474 21.00 6.78 -21.91
N HIS A 475 22.12 6.29 -22.44
CA HIS A 475 23.46 6.66 -22.03
C HIS A 475 23.70 8.18 -22.26
N ASP A 476 24.52 8.80 -21.39
CA ASP A 476 24.87 10.25 -21.42
C ASP A 476 23.68 11.22 -21.39
N ARG A 477 22.53 10.80 -20.91
CA ARG A 477 21.32 11.63 -20.80
C ARG A 477 21.46 12.88 -19.91
N HIS A 478 22.52 13.00 -19.14
CA HIS A 478 22.79 14.15 -18.27
C HIS A 478 23.83 15.11 -18.85
N SER A 479 24.55 14.72 -19.91
CA SER A 479 25.61 15.54 -20.49
C SER A 479 25.83 15.18 -21.96
N GLY A 480 25.64 16.15 -22.85
CA GLY A 480 25.93 16.02 -24.27
C GLY A 480 24.90 15.26 -25.13
N ASN A 481 23.90 14.58 -24.53
CA ASN A 481 22.90 13.81 -25.28
C ASN A 481 21.47 14.14 -24.87
N LYS A 482 20.91 15.24 -25.44
CA LYS A 482 19.53 15.67 -25.16
C LYS A 482 18.48 14.66 -25.66
N ASP A 483 18.79 13.91 -26.71
CA ASP A 483 17.83 12.91 -27.24
C ASP A 483 17.72 11.72 -26.27
N ALA A 484 18.82 11.28 -25.68
CA ALA A 484 18.79 10.26 -24.63
C ALA A 484 18.03 10.76 -23.38
N ALA A 485 18.13 12.04 -23.02
CA ALA A 485 17.36 12.63 -21.93
C ALA A 485 15.85 12.60 -22.24
N ARG A 486 15.43 13.01 -23.45
CA ARG A 486 14.03 12.93 -23.89
C ARG A 486 13.52 11.50 -23.92
N GLN A 487 14.31 10.57 -24.47
CA GLN A 487 13.97 9.16 -24.52
C GLN A 487 13.76 8.58 -23.13
N TYR A 488 14.64 8.89 -22.18
CA TYR A 488 14.52 8.45 -20.80
C TYR A 488 13.24 8.95 -20.14
N LEU A 489 12.93 10.24 -20.27
CA LEU A 489 11.72 10.82 -19.67
C LEU A 489 10.44 10.26 -20.31
N ALA A 490 10.41 10.10 -21.63
CA ALA A 490 9.30 9.47 -22.33
C ALA A 490 9.10 8.02 -21.92
N TRP A 491 10.20 7.29 -21.69
CA TRP A 491 10.16 5.91 -21.20
C TRP A 491 9.60 5.86 -19.77
N GLU A 492 10.07 6.70 -18.84
CA GLU A 492 9.63 6.72 -17.44
C GLU A 492 8.13 7.03 -17.34
N ILE A 493 7.64 8.03 -18.05
CA ILE A 493 6.20 8.39 -18.14
C ILE A 493 5.36 7.25 -18.76
N GLY A 494 5.91 6.55 -19.76
CA GLY A 494 5.22 5.46 -20.47
C GLY A 494 5.16 4.12 -19.72
N LEU A 495 5.72 4.00 -18.52
CA LEU A 495 5.81 2.71 -17.81
C LEU A 495 4.45 2.16 -17.41
N LEU A 496 3.54 2.99 -16.89
CA LEU A 496 2.22 2.53 -16.45
C LEU A 496 1.39 1.92 -17.58
N ALA A 497 1.50 2.48 -18.80
CA ALA A 497 0.79 1.98 -19.97
C ALA A 497 1.28 0.60 -20.44
N GLN A 498 2.48 0.17 -20.03
CA GLN A 498 3.06 -1.13 -20.35
C GLN A 498 2.71 -2.22 -19.33
N MET A 499 2.22 -1.83 -18.16
CA MET A 499 1.95 -2.76 -17.06
C MET A 499 0.61 -3.48 -17.25
N SER A 500 0.57 -4.74 -16.84
CA SER A 500 -0.67 -5.49 -16.69
C SER A 500 -1.47 -5.01 -15.47
N GLU A 501 -2.78 -5.29 -15.46
CA GLU A 501 -3.64 -4.99 -14.30
C GLU A 501 -3.11 -5.61 -12.99
N ALA A 502 -2.57 -6.82 -13.05
CA ALA A 502 -2.02 -7.49 -11.88
C ALA A 502 -0.74 -6.82 -11.35
N GLU A 503 0.13 -6.31 -12.23
CA GLU A 503 1.31 -5.54 -11.86
C GLU A 503 0.92 -4.20 -11.23
N ILE A 504 -0.03 -3.47 -11.81
CA ILE A 504 -0.57 -2.22 -11.23
C ILE A 504 -1.21 -2.50 -9.85
N ALA A 505 -2.03 -3.55 -9.74
CA ALA A 505 -2.68 -3.92 -8.48
C ALA A 505 -1.70 -4.36 -7.38
N SER A 506 -0.49 -4.77 -7.75
CA SER A 506 0.58 -5.11 -6.79
C SER A 506 1.18 -3.87 -6.11
N LEU A 507 1.01 -2.69 -6.70
CA LEU A 507 1.43 -1.39 -6.18
C LEU A 507 0.23 -0.74 -5.45
N LYS A 508 0.44 -0.28 -4.22
CA LYS A 508 -0.63 0.22 -3.34
C LYS A 508 -0.30 1.62 -2.84
N PRO A 509 -0.27 2.64 -3.69
CA PRO A 509 0.01 4.00 -3.24
C PRO A 509 -0.97 4.40 -2.14
N LEU A 510 -0.48 5.08 -1.11
CA LEU A 510 -1.33 5.67 -0.08
C LEU A 510 -2.29 6.63 -0.77
N THR A 511 -3.51 6.17 -0.87
CA THR A 511 -4.60 7.08 -1.09
C THR A 511 -4.86 7.75 0.26
N ALA A 512 -4.62 9.05 0.37
CA ALA A 512 -4.79 9.78 1.62
C ALA A 512 -6.21 9.55 2.20
N ALA A 513 -6.37 9.59 3.53
CA ALA A 513 -7.70 9.66 4.16
C ALA A 513 -8.48 10.89 3.64
N SER A 514 -7.80 11.99 3.28
CA SER A 514 -8.36 13.09 2.48
C SER A 514 -8.91 12.64 1.12
N ARG A 515 -8.60 11.45 0.66
CA ARG A 515 -9.02 10.92 -0.63
C ARG A 515 -10.28 10.09 -0.60
N VAL A 516 -10.70 9.57 0.54
CA VAL A 516 -12.07 9.04 0.62
C VAL A 516 -13.04 10.17 0.28
N ARG A 517 -12.83 11.41 0.78
CA ARG A 517 -13.56 12.60 0.36
C ARG A 517 -13.44 12.87 -1.13
N THR A 518 -12.23 12.90 -1.65
CA THR A 518 -11.98 13.13 -3.07
C THR A 518 -12.59 12.02 -3.91
N ARG A 519 -12.45 10.75 -3.51
CA ARG A 519 -13.04 9.61 -4.20
C ARG A 519 -14.56 9.66 -4.18
N LEU A 520 -15.19 10.00 -3.07
CA LEU A 520 -16.65 10.21 -2.99
C LEU A 520 -17.13 11.24 -4.00
N VAL A 521 -16.44 12.38 -4.12
CA VAL A 521 -16.75 13.43 -5.09
C VAL A 521 -16.55 12.98 -6.53
N HIS A 522 -15.56 12.12 -6.78
CA HIS A 522 -15.20 11.62 -8.11
C HIS A 522 -15.79 10.26 -8.47
N ALA A 523 -16.45 9.59 -7.53
CA ALA A 523 -16.99 8.26 -7.69
C ALA A 523 -17.91 8.13 -8.90
N ALA A 524 -17.82 6.97 -9.54
CA ALA A 524 -18.69 6.56 -10.64
C ALA A 524 -18.70 7.52 -11.86
N ARG A 525 -17.63 8.28 -12.09
CA ARG A 525 -17.47 9.05 -13.32
C ARG A 525 -17.23 8.10 -14.49
N THR A 526 -17.94 8.33 -15.60
CA THR A 526 -17.74 7.55 -16.83
C THR A 526 -16.33 7.77 -17.40
N GLU A 527 -15.79 6.77 -18.09
CA GLU A 527 -14.49 6.86 -18.78
C GLU A 527 -14.45 8.00 -19.80
N LYS A 528 -13.23 8.48 -20.10
CA LYS A 528 -13.02 9.51 -21.12
C LYS A 528 -13.36 8.93 -22.51
N GLY A 529 -14.51 9.38 -23.08
CA GLY A 529 -14.84 9.12 -24.47
C GLY A 529 -14.22 10.16 -25.41
N ASN A 530 -14.46 10.01 -26.72
CA ASN A 530 -14.10 11.02 -27.72
C ASN A 530 -14.99 12.27 -27.57
N GLY A 531 -14.63 13.16 -26.64
CA GLY A 531 -15.38 14.38 -26.33
C GLY A 531 -15.49 14.63 -24.84
N GLY A 532 -16.39 15.55 -24.43
CA GLY A 532 -16.69 15.84 -23.03
C GLY A 532 -17.41 14.68 -22.34
N ARG A 533 -17.25 14.54 -21.02
CA ARG A 533 -17.99 13.58 -20.19
C ARG A 533 -18.89 14.27 -19.18
N ALA A 534 -20.03 13.65 -18.87
CA ALA A 534 -20.89 14.11 -17.78
C ALA A 534 -20.18 13.90 -16.42
N VAL A 535 -20.34 14.85 -15.50
CA VAL A 535 -19.82 14.72 -14.12
C VAL A 535 -20.57 13.63 -13.36
N ASN A 536 -21.88 13.48 -13.63
CA ASN A 536 -22.73 12.49 -12.98
C ASN A 536 -22.88 11.23 -13.83
N VAL A 537 -23.06 10.09 -13.16
CA VAL A 537 -23.46 8.83 -13.79
C VAL A 537 -24.81 9.01 -14.49
N PRO A 538 -24.97 8.53 -15.72
CA PRO A 538 -26.30 8.47 -16.34
C PRO A 538 -27.25 7.56 -15.54
N ILE A 539 -28.51 7.97 -15.45
CA ILE A 539 -29.58 7.08 -14.91
C ILE A 539 -29.99 6.11 -16.00
N THR A 540 -29.59 4.86 -15.86
CA THR A 540 -29.87 3.81 -16.84
C THR A 540 -30.99 2.90 -16.31
N ARG A 541 -32.23 3.15 -16.76
CA ARG A 541 -33.38 2.28 -16.46
C ARG A 541 -33.42 1.16 -17.50
N LEU A 542 -33.43 -0.08 -17.06
CA LEU A 542 -33.53 -1.23 -17.95
C LEU A 542 -34.22 -2.42 -17.29
N SER A 543 -34.90 -3.23 -18.11
CA SER A 543 -35.31 -4.60 -17.79
C SER A 543 -34.66 -5.60 -18.73
N THR A 544 -34.85 -5.43 -20.03
CA THR A 544 -34.33 -6.29 -21.09
C THR A 544 -32.98 -5.80 -21.58
N VAL A 545 -32.06 -6.76 -21.83
CA VAL A 545 -30.77 -6.52 -22.48
C VAL A 545 -30.77 -7.22 -23.84
N LEU A 546 -30.41 -6.50 -24.89
CA LEU A 546 -30.31 -7.06 -26.24
C LEU A 546 -28.87 -7.50 -26.54
N PHE A 547 -28.74 -8.57 -27.29
CA PHE A 547 -27.48 -9.14 -27.77
C PHE A 547 -27.47 -9.22 -29.30
N ASP A 548 -26.32 -9.00 -29.90
CA ASP A 548 -26.21 -9.03 -31.37
C ASP A 548 -26.45 -10.42 -31.96
N ASN A 549 -26.15 -11.47 -31.18
CA ASN A 549 -26.33 -12.85 -31.59
C ASN A 549 -26.46 -13.80 -30.39
N LEU A 550 -26.87 -15.04 -30.70
CA LEU A 550 -27.10 -16.08 -29.69
C LEU A 550 -25.80 -16.50 -28.98
N ALA A 551 -24.66 -16.44 -29.64
CA ALA A 551 -23.37 -16.80 -29.04
C ALA A 551 -22.98 -15.78 -27.97
N GLN A 552 -23.12 -14.49 -28.24
CA GLN A 552 -22.89 -13.41 -27.28
C GLN A 552 -23.83 -13.53 -26.06
N MET A 553 -25.11 -13.82 -26.29
CA MET A 553 -26.07 -14.03 -25.19
C MET A 553 -25.68 -15.23 -24.31
N ARG A 554 -25.23 -16.34 -24.93
CA ARG A 554 -24.80 -17.54 -24.20
C ARG A 554 -23.53 -17.27 -23.39
N ASP A 555 -22.54 -16.60 -23.97
CA ASP A 555 -21.32 -16.19 -23.31
C ASP A 555 -21.63 -15.29 -22.09
N ALA A 556 -22.40 -14.24 -22.26
CA ALA A 556 -22.82 -13.37 -21.18
C ALA A 556 -23.52 -14.12 -20.04
N ARG A 557 -24.40 -15.08 -20.37
CA ARG A 557 -25.07 -15.93 -19.39
C ARG A 557 -24.13 -16.89 -18.67
N ALA A 558 -23.10 -17.38 -19.32
CA ALA A 558 -22.10 -18.27 -18.72
C ALA A 558 -21.22 -17.51 -17.69
N ARG A 559 -20.92 -16.26 -17.96
CA ARG A 559 -20.04 -15.43 -17.12
C ARG A 559 -20.79 -14.66 -16.00
N ARG A 560 -22.08 -14.49 -16.08
CA ARG A 560 -22.88 -13.61 -15.20
C ARG A 560 -22.79 -13.90 -13.70
N ASP A 561 -22.42 -15.12 -13.30
CA ASP A 561 -22.31 -15.50 -11.89
C ASP A 561 -20.91 -15.24 -11.32
N SER A 562 -19.89 -15.16 -12.18
CA SER A 562 -18.50 -14.85 -11.84
C SER A 562 -18.13 -13.39 -12.14
N GLU A 563 -18.74 -12.79 -13.16
CA GLU A 563 -18.44 -11.46 -13.61
C GLU A 563 -19.67 -10.54 -13.53
N ARG A 564 -19.44 -9.23 -13.53
CA ARG A 564 -20.50 -8.22 -13.62
C ARG A 564 -20.87 -7.97 -15.08
N VAL A 565 -21.75 -8.83 -15.62
CA VAL A 565 -22.21 -8.77 -17.00
C VAL A 565 -23.70 -8.45 -17.01
N LEU A 566 -24.11 -7.48 -17.85
CA LEU A 566 -25.51 -7.15 -18.05
C LEU A 566 -26.22 -8.26 -18.81
N THR A 567 -27.19 -8.90 -18.18
CA THR A 567 -27.99 -9.96 -18.83
C THR A 567 -29.50 -9.73 -18.69
N TYR A 568 -29.91 -9.07 -17.61
CA TYR A 568 -31.29 -8.71 -17.34
C TYR A 568 -31.37 -7.74 -16.16
N GLY A 569 -32.33 -6.84 -16.11
CA GLY A 569 -32.43 -5.77 -15.12
C GLY A 569 -32.57 -6.22 -13.66
N ALA A 570 -33.06 -7.44 -13.41
CA ALA A 570 -33.10 -8.02 -12.06
C ALA A 570 -31.71 -8.26 -11.43
N ARG A 571 -30.65 -8.23 -12.22
CA ARG A 571 -29.24 -8.34 -11.77
C ARG A 571 -28.52 -7.00 -11.65
N GLY A 572 -29.25 -5.92 -11.73
CA GLY A 572 -28.74 -4.56 -11.66
C GLY A 572 -28.66 -3.88 -13.02
N ASN A 573 -28.23 -2.63 -12.97
CA ASN A 573 -28.06 -1.74 -14.11
C ASN A 573 -26.79 -0.89 -13.89
N PRO A 574 -26.26 -0.20 -14.92
CA PRO A 574 -25.04 0.59 -14.78
C PRO A 574 -25.05 1.58 -13.60
N THR A 575 -26.20 2.19 -13.29
CA THR A 575 -26.32 3.14 -12.17
C THR A 575 -26.24 2.44 -10.81
N SER A 576 -26.95 1.30 -10.64
CA SER A 576 -26.89 0.53 -9.40
C SER A 576 -25.50 -0.11 -9.21
N HIS A 577 -24.88 -0.57 -10.30
CA HIS A 577 -23.52 -1.12 -10.26
C HIS A 577 -22.50 -0.06 -9.81
N ALA A 578 -22.65 1.18 -10.28
CA ALA A 578 -21.79 2.29 -9.86
C ALA A 578 -21.92 2.58 -8.34
N LEU A 579 -23.13 2.44 -7.78
CA LEU A 579 -23.34 2.55 -6.34
C LEU A 579 -22.76 1.35 -5.58
N GLU A 580 -22.93 0.13 -6.09
CA GLU A 580 -22.30 -1.09 -5.52
C GLU A 580 -20.78 -0.95 -5.43
N ASP A 581 -20.14 -0.42 -6.49
CA ASP A 581 -18.68 -0.20 -6.53
C ASP A 581 -18.25 0.83 -5.49
N LEU A 582 -18.97 1.95 -5.37
CA LEU A 582 -18.69 2.95 -4.36
C LEU A 582 -18.80 2.39 -2.93
N VAL A 583 -19.87 1.63 -2.65
CA VAL A 583 -20.06 1.04 -1.32
C VAL A 583 -19.01 -0.05 -1.04
N THR A 584 -18.67 -0.86 -2.05
CA THR A 584 -17.60 -1.85 -1.94
C THR A 584 -16.28 -1.20 -1.54
N GLU A 585 -15.95 -0.07 -2.16
CA GLU A 585 -14.72 0.69 -1.87
C GLU A 585 -14.75 1.31 -0.47
N LEU A 586 -15.89 1.90 -0.06
CA LEU A 586 -16.05 2.47 1.29
C LEU A 586 -15.86 1.41 2.38
N GLU A 587 -16.51 0.27 2.22
CA GLU A 587 -16.45 -0.85 3.17
C GLU A 587 -15.13 -1.64 3.10
N GLY A 588 -14.38 -1.51 2.01
CA GLY A 588 -13.17 -2.31 1.77
C GLY A 588 -13.50 -3.79 1.50
N GLY A 589 -14.66 -4.07 0.91
CA GLY A 589 -15.14 -5.41 0.63
C GLY A 589 -14.68 -5.95 -0.74
N TYR A 590 -15.05 -7.20 -1.01
CA TYR A 590 -14.87 -7.82 -2.32
C TYR A 590 -15.96 -7.39 -3.31
N ARG A 591 -17.23 -7.48 -2.89
CA ARG A 591 -18.40 -7.06 -3.67
C ARG A 591 -19.55 -6.62 -2.76
N THR A 592 -20.44 -5.83 -3.31
CA THR A 592 -21.68 -5.34 -2.65
C THR A 592 -22.91 -5.72 -3.47
N ARG A 593 -24.03 -5.96 -2.76
CA ARG A 593 -25.39 -6.02 -3.32
C ARG A 593 -26.27 -4.97 -2.67
N LEU A 594 -27.20 -4.43 -3.47
CA LEU A 594 -28.17 -3.44 -3.03
C LEU A 594 -29.54 -4.06 -2.81
N TYR A 595 -30.31 -3.53 -1.87
CA TYR A 595 -31.64 -3.98 -1.46
C TYR A 595 -32.56 -2.78 -1.24
N GLY A 596 -33.86 -2.98 -1.39
CA GLY A 596 -34.85 -1.90 -1.29
C GLY A 596 -34.89 -1.20 0.09
N THR A 597 -34.42 -1.84 1.17
CA THR A 597 -34.34 -1.26 2.52
C THR A 597 -33.18 -1.86 3.31
N GLY A 598 -32.75 -1.18 4.37
CA GLY A 598 -31.76 -1.73 5.31
C GLY A 598 -32.23 -3.04 5.97
N LEU A 599 -33.52 -3.14 6.33
CA LEU A 599 -34.07 -4.39 6.90
C LEU A 599 -34.07 -5.52 5.87
N ALA A 600 -34.33 -5.23 4.59
CA ALA A 600 -34.23 -6.24 3.53
C ALA A 600 -32.77 -6.74 3.36
N ALA A 601 -31.78 -5.85 3.51
CA ALA A 601 -30.37 -6.23 3.52
C ALA A 601 -30.03 -7.16 4.69
N ALA A 602 -30.45 -6.81 5.91
CA ALA A 602 -30.27 -7.67 7.09
C ALA A 602 -30.95 -9.03 6.93
N ALA A 603 -32.21 -9.05 6.47
CA ALA A 603 -32.95 -10.28 6.20
C ALA A 603 -32.24 -11.16 5.16
N GLN A 604 -31.70 -10.55 4.12
CA GLN A 604 -30.98 -11.27 3.08
C GLN A 604 -29.72 -11.97 3.61
N VAL A 605 -28.97 -11.34 4.53
CA VAL A 605 -27.84 -11.97 5.20
C VAL A 605 -28.29 -13.19 5.99
N LEU A 606 -29.31 -13.04 6.84
CA LEU A 606 -29.81 -14.16 7.64
C LEU A 606 -30.29 -15.32 6.77
N LEU A 607 -31.00 -15.07 5.65
CA LEU A 607 -31.47 -16.08 4.72
C LEU A 607 -30.36 -16.71 3.86
N ALA A 608 -29.29 -15.96 3.55
CA ALA A 608 -28.18 -16.48 2.72
C ALA A 608 -27.35 -17.53 3.47
N TYR A 609 -27.15 -17.31 4.77
CA TYR A 609 -26.16 -18.09 5.54
C TYR A 609 -26.76 -19.04 6.58
N LEU A 610 -28.08 -18.98 6.83
CA LEU A 610 -28.74 -19.84 7.80
C LEU A 610 -29.73 -20.83 7.14
N ARG A 611 -29.87 -22.01 7.72
CA ARG A 611 -30.82 -23.05 7.32
C ARG A 611 -31.54 -23.54 8.56
N PRO A 612 -32.71 -24.20 8.44
CA PRO A 612 -33.36 -24.88 9.56
C PRO A 612 -32.41 -25.81 10.31
N GLY A 613 -32.34 -25.67 11.62
CA GLY A 613 -31.42 -26.38 12.48
C GLY A 613 -30.09 -25.65 12.76
N ASP A 614 -29.80 -24.54 12.07
CA ASP A 614 -28.64 -23.70 12.40
C ASP A 614 -28.95 -22.75 13.57
N HIS A 615 -27.89 -22.33 14.25
CA HIS A 615 -27.95 -21.35 15.34
C HIS A 615 -27.30 -20.03 14.92
N VAL A 616 -27.93 -18.89 15.30
CA VAL A 616 -27.42 -17.55 15.16
C VAL A 616 -27.35 -16.86 16.52
N LEU A 617 -26.22 -16.21 16.79
CA LEU A 617 -26.04 -15.31 17.93
C LEU A 617 -26.18 -13.87 17.43
N ILE A 618 -27.12 -13.12 17.98
CA ILE A 618 -27.41 -11.73 17.63
C ILE A 618 -27.08 -10.83 18.83
N THR A 619 -26.47 -9.65 18.58
CA THR A 619 -26.27 -8.71 19.67
C THR A 619 -27.59 -8.27 20.30
N ASP A 620 -27.62 -8.16 21.64
CA ASP A 620 -28.80 -7.67 22.35
C ASP A 620 -29.06 -6.17 22.08
N ALA A 621 -28.10 -5.45 21.54
CA ALA A 621 -28.24 -4.07 21.08
C ALA A 621 -28.66 -3.95 19.60
N VAL A 622 -29.16 -5.01 18.99
CA VAL A 622 -29.59 -4.99 17.58
C VAL A 622 -30.82 -4.11 17.35
N TYR A 623 -30.87 -3.50 16.17
CA TYR A 623 -32.02 -2.78 15.65
C TYR A 623 -33.31 -3.60 15.83
N SER A 624 -34.33 -3.03 16.51
CA SER A 624 -35.53 -3.75 16.94
C SER A 624 -36.27 -4.51 15.82
N PRO A 625 -36.39 -3.99 14.56
CA PRO A 625 -36.96 -4.77 13.46
C PRO A 625 -36.20 -6.05 13.10
N VAL A 626 -34.88 -6.13 13.31
CA VAL A 626 -34.11 -7.37 13.12
C VAL A 626 -34.47 -8.36 14.23
N ARG A 627 -34.64 -7.90 15.46
CA ARG A 627 -35.12 -8.73 16.58
C ARG A 627 -36.53 -9.28 16.27
N LYS A 628 -37.41 -8.43 15.76
CA LYS A 628 -38.75 -8.85 15.31
C LYS A 628 -38.67 -9.90 14.21
N LEU A 629 -37.83 -9.71 13.21
CA LEU A 629 -37.56 -10.67 12.13
C LEU A 629 -37.08 -12.04 12.70
N ALA A 630 -36.17 -12.01 13.68
CA ALA A 630 -35.66 -13.21 14.33
C ALA A 630 -36.78 -13.97 15.03
N ARG A 631 -37.65 -13.31 15.81
CA ARG A 631 -38.74 -13.89 16.54
C ARG A 631 -39.87 -14.37 15.64
N GLU A 632 -40.29 -13.58 14.65
CA GLU A 632 -41.49 -13.83 13.86
C GLU A 632 -41.28 -14.69 12.63
N PHE A 633 -40.01 -14.76 12.16
CA PHE A 633 -39.65 -15.50 10.96
C PHE A 633 -38.60 -16.57 11.19
N LEU A 634 -37.42 -16.22 11.75
CA LEU A 634 -36.30 -17.18 11.84
C LEU A 634 -36.64 -18.36 12.81
N GLN A 635 -37.13 -18.07 14.02
CA GLN A 635 -37.47 -19.10 14.98
C GLN A 635 -38.60 -20.01 14.48
N PRO A 636 -39.73 -19.51 13.92
CA PRO A 636 -40.75 -20.39 13.30
C PRO A 636 -40.24 -21.17 12.09
N PHE A 637 -39.22 -20.68 11.41
CA PHE A 637 -38.56 -21.37 10.27
C PHE A 637 -37.55 -22.42 10.73
N GLY A 638 -37.40 -22.62 12.04
CA GLY A 638 -36.53 -23.67 12.62
C GLY A 638 -35.08 -23.26 12.78
N ILE A 639 -34.78 -21.94 12.83
CA ILE A 639 -33.46 -21.41 13.14
C ILE A 639 -33.40 -21.06 14.62
N GLU A 640 -32.39 -21.53 15.33
CA GLU A 640 -32.17 -21.23 16.73
C GLU A 640 -31.56 -19.83 16.86
N VAL A 641 -32.14 -19.00 17.74
CA VAL A 641 -31.70 -17.63 17.97
C VAL A 641 -31.37 -17.40 19.45
N SER A 642 -30.16 -16.92 19.72
CA SER A 642 -29.76 -16.46 21.04
C SER A 642 -29.21 -15.03 20.95
N TYR A 643 -29.18 -14.33 22.11
CA TYR A 643 -28.68 -12.96 22.18
C TYR A 643 -27.45 -12.88 23.08
N PHE A 644 -26.44 -12.12 22.65
CA PHE A 644 -25.23 -11.88 23.46
C PHE A 644 -25.15 -10.42 23.90
N SER A 645 -24.40 -10.18 24.99
CA SER A 645 -24.20 -8.85 25.54
C SER A 645 -23.57 -7.89 24.53
N PRO A 646 -24.05 -6.63 24.42
CA PRO A 646 -23.55 -5.65 23.45
C PRO A 646 -22.06 -5.38 23.53
N ASP A 647 -21.42 -5.57 24.68
CA ASP A 647 -19.98 -5.44 24.85
C ASP A 647 -19.17 -6.70 24.45
N GLY A 648 -19.85 -7.73 23.93
CA GLY A 648 -19.25 -8.98 23.49
C GLY A 648 -18.85 -9.93 24.63
N LYS A 649 -19.03 -9.56 25.90
CA LYS A 649 -18.67 -10.44 27.03
C LYS A 649 -19.50 -11.70 27.06
N GLY A 650 -18.83 -12.82 27.29
CA GLY A 650 -19.48 -14.14 27.38
C GLY A 650 -19.92 -14.73 26.04
N LEU A 651 -19.57 -14.12 24.92
CA LEU A 651 -19.92 -14.63 23.57
C LEU A 651 -19.44 -16.06 23.36
N GLU A 652 -18.19 -16.37 23.73
CA GLU A 652 -17.62 -17.71 23.55
C GLU A 652 -18.43 -18.83 24.23
N ALA A 653 -18.92 -18.55 25.44
CA ALA A 653 -19.70 -19.51 26.21
C ALA A 653 -21.10 -19.79 25.62
N GLN A 654 -21.57 -18.94 24.72
CA GLN A 654 -22.87 -19.07 24.06
C GLN A 654 -22.80 -19.71 22.68
N LEU A 655 -21.57 -19.93 22.14
CA LEU A 655 -21.37 -20.60 20.87
C LEU A 655 -21.77 -22.07 21.00
N GLN A 656 -22.57 -22.55 20.04
CA GLN A 656 -23.06 -23.94 19.96
C GLN A 656 -22.40 -24.65 18.76
N ALA A 657 -22.47 -25.97 18.71
CA ALA A 657 -21.91 -26.75 17.61
C ALA A 657 -22.57 -26.45 16.25
N ASN A 658 -23.82 -26.00 16.24
CA ASN A 658 -24.58 -25.59 15.07
C ASN A 658 -24.60 -24.08 14.86
N THR A 659 -23.77 -23.26 15.58
CA THR A 659 -23.65 -21.84 15.33
C THR A 659 -22.99 -21.61 13.97
N LYS A 660 -23.66 -20.84 13.10
CA LYS A 660 -23.17 -20.49 11.76
C LYS A 660 -22.89 -19.01 11.58
N LEU A 661 -23.55 -18.17 12.36
CA LEU A 661 -23.49 -16.74 12.20
C LEU A 661 -23.50 -16.04 13.56
N VAL A 662 -22.63 -15.05 13.72
CA VAL A 662 -22.70 -14.03 14.76
C VAL A 662 -23.07 -12.72 14.08
N TYR A 663 -24.14 -12.10 14.55
CA TYR A 663 -24.67 -10.83 14.02
C TYR A 663 -24.48 -9.74 15.06
N ALA A 664 -23.60 -8.78 14.80
CA ALA A 664 -23.33 -7.63 15.64
C ALA A 664 -23.92 -6.34 15.01
N GLU A 665 -24.18 -5.35 15.83
CA GLU A 665 -24.41 -3.94 15.42
C GLU A 665 -23.45 -3.07 16.23
N VAL A 666 -22.58 -2.34 15.54
CA VAL A 666 -21.45 -1.63 16.19
C VAL A 666 -21.34 -0.20 15.63
N PRO A 667 -21.57 0.81 16.45
CA PRO A 667 -22.14 0.78 17.81
C PRO A 667 -23.57 0.26 17.84
N GLY A 668 -23.99 -0.26 18.98
CA GLY A 668 -25.31 -0.80 19.21
C GLY A 668 -26.41 0.22 19.06
N SER A 669 -27.60 -0.21 18.66
CA SER A 669 -28.78 0.64 18.48
C SER A 669 -29.15 1.34 19.79
N LEU A 670 -29.54 2.60 19.75
CA LEU A 670 -30.05 3.45 20.83
C LEU A 670 -29.06 3.90 21.91
N LEU A 671 -28.22 3.02 22.45
CA LEU A 671 -27.29 3.33 23.56
C LEU A 671 -25.82 3.32 23.10
N TYR A 672 -25.56 2.97 21.88
CA TYR A 672 -24.24 3.02 21.19
C TYR A 672 -23.13 2.22 21.87
N GLU A 673 -23.46 1.08 22.46
CA GLU A 673 -22.49 0.16 23.06
C GLU A 673 -21.52 -0.37 21.98
N LEU A 674 -20.28 -0.62 22.37
CA LEU A 674 -19.25 -1.14 21.47
C LEU A 674 -18.72 -2.49 21.96
N CYS A 675 -18.43 -3.37 21.01
CA CYS A 675 -17.72 -4.63 21.24
C CYS A 675 -16.34 -4.60 20.54
N ASP A 676 -15.43 -5.43 21.00
CA ASP A 676 -14.10 -5.63 20.39
C ASP A 676 -14.26 -6.53 19.15
N LEU A 677 -14.47 -5.94 17.97
CA LEU A 677 -14.71 -6.67 16.75
C LEU A 677 -13.53 -7.55 16.32
N PRO A 678 -12.25 -7.11 16.36
CA PRO A 678 -11.10 -7.98 16.13
C PRO A 678 -11.07 -9.22 17.04
N ALA A 679 -11.38 -9.09 18.32
CA ALA A 679 -11.45 -10.23 19.24
C ALA A 679 -12.59 -11.20 18.88
N MET A 680 -13.75 -10.68 18.49
CA MET A 680 -14.87 -11.50 18.01
C MET A 680 -14.50 -12.24 16.72
N ALA A 681 -13.82 -11.61 15.78
CA ALA A 681 -13.35 -12.23 14.54
C ALA A 681 -12.35 -13.36 14.83
N GLN A 682 -11.40 -13.15 15.75
CA GLN A 682 -10.46 -14.19 16.18
C GLN A 682 -11.17 -15.40 16.81
N LEU A 683 -12.29 -15.19 17.51
CA LEU A 683 -13.09 -16.25 18.09
C LEU A 683 -13.89 -17.03 17.01
N CYS A 684 -14.49 -16.34 16.07
CA CYS A 684 -15.38 -16.92 15.06
C CYS A 684 -14.61 -17.68 13.96
N LYS A 685 -13.53 -17.11 13.44
CA LYS A 685 -12.81 -17.60 12.27
C LYS A 685 -12.29 -19.05 12.38
N PRO A 686 -11.65 -19.49 13.50
CA PRO A 686 -11.20 -20.89 13.63
C PRO A 686 -12.34 -21.90 13.71
N ARG A 687 -13.55 -21.43 14.01
CA ARG A 687 -14.76 -22.26 14.17
C ARG A 687 -15.64 -22.28 12.92
N ASN A 688 -15.18 -21.62 11.82
CA ASN A 688 -15.95 -21.45 10.58
C ASN A 688 -17.34 -20.80 10.84
N ILE A 689 -17.41 -19.87 11.78
CA ILE A 689 -18.57 -19.06 12.07
C ILE A 689 -18.38 -17.73 11.36
N LEU A 690 -19.38 -17.31 10.58
CA LEU A 690 -19.35 -16.02 9.91
C LEU A 690 -19.67 -14.89 10.89
N LEU A 691 -18.99 -13.76 10.73
CA LEU A 691 -19.23 -12.55 11.51
C LEU A 691 -19.85 -11.48 10.61
N ALA A 692 -21.11 -11.13 10.86
CA ALA A 692 -21.85 -10.07 10.20
C ALA A 692 -21.96 -8.85 11.12
N VAL A 693 -21.77 -7.65 10.57
CA VAL A 693 -21.86 -6.40 11.31
C VAL A 693 -22.80 -5.46 10.60
N ASP A 694 -23.82 -4.94 11.31
CA ASP A 694 -24.56 -3.77 10.87
C ASP A 694 -23.71 -2.53 11.13
N ASN A 695 -23.22 -1.92 10.03
CA ASN A 695 -22.34 -0.76 10.00
C ASN A 695 -23.11 0.52 9.60
N THR A 696 -24.39 0.55 9.79
CA THR A 696 -25.20 1.71 9.39
C THR A 696 -24.77 2.99 10.08
N TRP A 697 -24.36 2.92 11.37
CA TRP A 697 -23.83 4.06 12.10
C TRP A 697 -22.48 4.54 11.55
N GLY A 698 -21.58 3.62 11.21
CA GLY A 698 -20.23 3.91 10.72
C GLY A 698 -20.17 4.32 9.25
N SER A 699 -21.23 4.03 8.47
CA SER A 699 -21.42 4.41 7.06
C SER A 699 -20.28 4.01 6.09
N GLY A 700 -19.40 3.05 6.48
CA GLY A 700 -18.19 2.69 5.73
C GLY A 700 -17.12 3.79 5.71
N TYR A 701 -17.48 5.00 6.09
CA TYR A 701 -16.57 6.14 6.18
C TYR A 701 -15.90 6.25 7.56
N LEU A 702 -16.68 6.14 8.63
CA LEU A 702 -16.21 6.26 10.02
C LEU A 702 -15.68 4.93 10.58
N TYR A 703 -16.18 3.80 10.07
CA TYR A 703 -15.87 2.46 10.57
C TYR A 703 -15.85 1.44 9.45
N ARG A 704 -14.89 0.51 9.48
CA ARG A 704 -14.65 -0.48 8.43
C ARG A 704 -14.58 -1.90 9.00
N PRO A 705 -15.70 -2.54 9.28
CA PRO A 705 -15.74 -3.84 9.96
C PRO A 705 -15.04 -4.96 9.17
N LEU A 706 -15.06 -4.95 7.84
CA LEU A 706 -14.40 -5.97 7.02
C LEU A 706 -12.87 -5.92 7.20
N ALA A 707 -12.29 -4.72 7.36
CA ALA A 707 -10.86 -4.56 7.66
C ALA A 707 -10.49 -5.03 9.08
N LEU A 708 -11.47 -5.07 9.98
CA LEU A 708 -11.32 -5.53 11.37
C LEU A 708 -11.63 -7.03 11.55
N GLY A 709 -11.91 -7.74 10.45
CA GLY A 709 -12.06 -9.19 10.44
C GLY A 709 -13.49 -9.71 10.34
N ALA A 710 -14.50 -8.85 10.16
CA ALA A 710 -15.84 -9.28 9.81
C ALA A 710 -15.86 -9.87 8.39
N ASP A 711 -16.81 -10.79 8.15
CA ASP A 711 -17.02 -11.41 6.83
C ASP A 711 -18.06 -10.65 6.01
N ILE A 712 -18.99 -9.97 6.69
CA ILE A 712 -20.18 -9.35 6.11
C ILE A 712 -20.40 -8.00 6.79
N SER A 713 -20.57 -6.94 6.00
CA SER A 713 -21.00 -5.62 6.45
C SER A 713 -22.34 -5.26 5.85
N ILE A 714 -23.27 -4.85 6.69
CA ILE A 714 -24.64 -4.47 6.35
C ILE A 714 -24.77 -2.97 6.57
N MET A 715 -25.43 -2.25 5.67
CA MET A 715 -25.66 -0.83 5.84
C MET A 715 -27.03 -0.40 5.32
N ALA A 716 -27.76 0.38 6.09
CA ALA A 716 -28.91 1.12 5.59
C ALA A 716 -28.42 2.40 4.92
N LEU A 717 -28.31 2.40 3.58
CA LEU A 717 -27.90 3.57 2.78
C LEU A 717 -28.88 4.73 2.89
N THR A 718 -30.11 4.46 3.35
CA THR A 718 -31.14 5.41 3.74
C THR A 718 -30.62 6.50 4.68
N LYS A 719 -29.61 6.20 5.50
CA LYS A 719 -29.08 7.06 6.57
C LYS A 719 -28.05 8.06 5.99
N TYR A 720 -26.85 8.16 6.59
CA TYR A 720 -25.85 9.17 6.21
C TYR A 720 -25.43 9.11 4.74
N LEU A 721 -25.40 7.93 4.11
CA LEU A 721 -24.97 7.84 2.71
C LEU A 721 -25.97 8.57 1.79
N GLY A 722 -27.28 8.35 1.95
CA GLY A 722 -28.33 9.13 1.30
C GLY A 722 -28.36 10.57 1.80
N GLY A 723 -28.54 10.75 3.10
CA GLY A 723 -28.37 12.00 3.82
C GLY A 723 -29.41 13.10 3.53
N HIS A 724 -30.53 12.76 2.85
CA HIS A 724 -31.53 13.74 2.41
C HIS A 724 -32.96 13.32 2.71
N SER A 725 -33.16 12.25 3.47
CA SER A 725 -34.49 11.79 3.96
C SER A 725 -35.53 11.49 2.87
N ASP A 726 -35.05 11.13 1.66
CA ASP A 726 -35.87 10.97 0.46
C ASP A 726 -35.81 9.60 -0.21
N VAL A 727 -34.89 8.70 0.23
CA VAL A 727 -34.66 7.37 -0.37
C VAL A 727 -34.51 6.30 0.70
N MET A 728 -35.09 5.14 0.45
CA MET A 728 -34.87 3.93 1.23
C MET A 728 -34.03 2.93 0.44
N MET A 729 -32.89 2.50 1.01
CA MET A 729 -32.03 1.51 0.40
C MET A 729 -31.16 0.83 1.45
N GLY A 730 -30.80 -0.43 1.21
CA GLY A 730 -29.79 -1.16 2.00
C GLY A 730 -28.70 -1.73 1.12
N SER A 731 -27.58 -2.07 1.72
CA SER A 731 -26.48 -2.77 1.07
C SER A 731 -25.89 -3.85 1.95
N VAL A 732 -25.29 -4.86 1.31
CA VAL A 732 -24.46 -5.86 1.97
C VAL A 732 -23.16 -5.98 1.19
N SER A 733 -22.06 -5.70 1.87
CA SER A 733 -20.70 -5.88 1.38
C SER A 733 -20.08 -7.11 2.05
N THR A 734 -19.32 -7.92 1.32
CA THR A 734 -18.74 -9.15 1.85
C THR A 734 -17.27 -9.31 1.50
N THR A 735 -16.60 -10.19 2.24
CA THR A 735 -15.33 -10.79 1.80
C THR A 735 -15.57 -11.69 0.59
N GLU A 736 -14.49 -12.04 -0.13
CA GLU A 736 -14.56 -12.95 -1.29
C GLU A 736 -15.13 -14.33 -0.92
N ALA A 737 -14.74 -14.85 0.24
CA ALA A 737 -15.20 -16.13 0.74
C ALA A 737 -16.71 -16.18 1.04
N ALA A 738 -17.27 -15.09 1.55
CA ALA A 738 -18.69 -14.99 1.87
C ALA A 738 -19.57 -14.70 0.64
N TRP A 739 -19.03 -14.05 -0.39
CA TRP A 739 -19.77 -13.59 -1.57
C TRP A 739 -20.66 -14.64 -2.26
N PRO A 740 -20.20 -15.89 -2.54
CA PRO A 740 -20.98 -16.84 -3.34
C PRO A 740 -22.36 -17.18 -2.79
N ALA A 741 -22.50 -17.23 -1.46
CA ALA A 741 -23.80 -17.52 -0.84
C ALA A 741 -24.76 -16.33 -0.95
N LEU A 742 -24.26 -15.12 -0.68
CA LEU A 742 -25.05 -13.90 -0.79
C LEU A 742 -25.48 -13.65 -2.25
N GLY A 743 -24.56 -13.77 -3.20
CA GLY A 743 -24.85 -13.54 -4.61
C GLY A 743 -25.93 -14.48 -5.14
N ARG A 744 -25.79 -15.80 -4.90
CA ARG A 744 -26.83 -16.78 -5.28
C ARG A 744 -28.18 -16.50 -4.67
N MET A 745 -28.23 -16.14 -3.39
CA MET A 745 -29.49 -15.88 -2.72
C MET A 745 -30.15 -14.61 -3.26
N SER A 746 -29.37 -13.54 -3.47
CA SER A 746 -29.87 -12.27 -4.04
C SER A 746 -30.46 -12.47 -5.44
N ASP A 747 -29.76 -13.25 -6.28
CA ASP A 747 -30.24 -13.58 -7.63
C ASP A 747 -31.49 -14.46 -7.61
N THR A 748 -31.59 -15.38 -6.63
CA THR A 748 -32.76 -16.27 -6.47
C THR A 748 -34.01 -15.48 -6.06
N PHE A 749 -33.89 -14.50 -5.19
CA PHE A 749 -35.00 -13.63 -4.79
C PHE A 749 -35.31 -12.53 -5.83
N GLY A 750 -34.42 -12.32 -6.83
CA GLY A 750 -34.62 -11.29 -7.84
C GLY A 750 -34.53 -9.88 -7.25
N ASN A 751 -33.70 -9.68 -6.24
CA ASN A 751 -33.52 -8.37 -5.62
C ASN A 751 -32.94 -7.37 -6.62
N ALA A 752 -33.72 -6.33 -6.91
CA ALA A 752 -33.31 -5.22 -7.76
C ALA A 752 -33.72 -3.90 -7.13
N VAL A 753 -32.93 -2.86 -7.37
CA VAL A 753 -33.22 -1.50 -6.91
C VAL A 753 -33.44 -0.57 -8.10
N SER A 754 -34.22 0.48 -7.88
CA SER A 754 -34.44 1.53 -8.86
C SER A 754 -33.14 2.23 -9.23
N ALA A 755 -32.92 2.50 -10.52
CA ALA A 755 -31.78 3.31 -10.99
C ALA A 755 -31.87 4.75 -10.47
N ASP A 756 -33.08 5.27 -10.29
CA ASP A 756 -33.32 6.61 -9.77
C ASP A 756 -32.91 6.72 -8.30
N ASP A 757 -33.31 5.74 -7.48
CA ASP A 757 -32.94 5.69 -6.06
C ASP A 757 -31.45 5.49 -5.89
N ALA A 758 -30.83 4.60 -6.68
CA ALA A 758 -29.39 4.40 -6.69
C ALA A 758 -28.62 5.69 -7.05
N TYR A 759 -29.15 6.48 -8.00
CA TYR A 759 -28.59 7.78 -8.34
C TYR A 759 -28.70 8.79 -7.19
N LEU A 760 -29.82 8.85 -6.49
CA LEU A 760 -30.00 9.76 -5.35
C LEU A 760 -29.03 9.42 -4.21
N ILE A 761 -28.81 8.13 -3.91
CA ILE A 761 -27.80 7.71 -2.94
C ILE A 761 -26.39 8.10 -3.42
N LEU A 762 -26.02 7.88 -4.69
CA LEU A 762 -24.73 8.32 -5.26
C LEU A 762 -24.54 9.84 -5.13
N ARG A 763 -25.61 10.61 -5.34
CA ARG A 763 -25.59 12.07 -5.16
C ARG A 763 -25.33 12.44 -3.71
N GLY A 764 -26.01 11.81 -2.76
CA GLY A 764 -25.84 12.01 -1.31
C GLY A 764 -24.42 11.65 -0.85
N ALA A 765 -23.88 10.53 -1.34
CA ALA A 765 -22.54 10.04 -0.98
C ALA A 765 -21.43 11.06 -1.27
N ARG A 766 -21.56 11.92 -2.27
CA ARG A 766 -20.58 12.95 -2.62
C ARG A 766 -20.35 13.98 -1.53
N THR A 767 -21.35 14.23 -0.70
CA THR A 767 -21.29 15.18 0.42
C THR A 767 -21.19 14.49 1.78
N LEU A 768 -21.10 13.16 1.81
CA LEU A 768 -21.07 12.36 3.05
C LEU A 768 -20.06 12.90 4.06
N ALA A 769 -18.80 13.03 3.66
CA ALA A 769 -17.72 13.47 4.53
C ALA A 769 -17.97 14.86 5.13
N SER A 770 -18.40 15.83 4.29
CA SER A 770 -18.67 17.20 4.74
C SER A 770 -19.88 17.28 5.69
N ARG A 771 -20.89 16.43 5.48
CA ARG A 771 -22.05 16.36 6.37
C ARG A 771 -21.67 15.73 7.70
N LEU A 772 -20.90 14.62 7.68
CA LEU A 772 -20.44 13.95 8.89
C LEU A 772 -19.56 14.86 9.76
N ASP A 773 -18.68 15.70 9.18
CA ASP A 773 -17.89 16.67 9.95
C ASP A 773 -18.79 17.65 10.72
N VAL A 774 -19.89 18.10 10.13
CA VAL A 774 -20.84 19.01 10.79
C VAL A 774 -21.61 18.26 11.87
N HIS A 775 -22.17 17.09 11.52
CA HIS A 775 -22.90 16.25 12.46
C HIS A 775 -22.08 15.91 13.72
N GLU A 776 -20.81 15.46 13.55
CA GLU A 776 -19.93 15.12 14.64
C GLU A 776 -19.68 16.30 15.56
N ARG A 777 -19.24 17.43 14.98
CA ARG A 777 -18.92 18.64 15.76
C ARG A 777 -20.08 19.09 16.60
N GLN A 778 -21.28 19.21 15.99
CA GLN A 778 -22.48 19.67 16.65
C GLN A 778 -23.02 18.67 17.69
N ALA A 779 -22.98 17.36 17.36
CA ALA A 779 -23.42 16.33 18.29
C ALA A 779 -22.54 16.25 19.53
N VAL A 780 -21.22 16.37 19.40
CA VAL A 780 -20.32 16.40 20.54
C VAL A 780 -20.55 17.63 21.42
N GLU A 781 -20.74 18.80 20.81
CA GLU A 781 -21.05 20.05 21.54
C GLU A 781 -22.36 19.94 22.32
N ILE A 782 -23.44 19.46 21.69
CA ILE A 782 -24.73 19.23 22.36
C ILE A 782 -24.63 18.15 23.44
N ALA A 783 -23.88 17.06 23.19
CA ALA A 783 -23.68 16.00 24.17
C ALA A 783 -22.99 16.54 25.44
N GLN A 784 -21.94 17.35 25.28
CA GLN A 784 -21.24 17.99 26.39
C GLN A 784 -22.14 18.99 27.13
N TRP A 785 -22.93 19.78 26.37
CA TRP A 785 -23.91 20.69 26.98
C TRP A 785 -24.97 19.92 27.78
N LEU A 786 -25.51 18.81 27.25
CA LEU A 786 -26.48 17.96 27.96
C LEU A 786 -25.89 17.33 29.23
N GLN A 787 -24.62 16.96 29.27
CA GLN A 787 -23.98 16.45 30.49
C GLN A 787 -24.00 17.44 31.64
N ALA A 788 -24.03 18.74 31.34
CA ALA A 788 -24.06 19.81 32.34
C ALA A 788 -25.50 20.16 32.82
N GLN A 789 -26.53 19.56 32.24
CA GLN A 789 -27.92 19.89 32.58
C GLN A 789 -28.43 19.07 33.78
N PRO A 790 -29.08 19.68 34.80
CA PRO A 790 -29.61 18.95 35.95
C PRO A 790 -30.74 17.98 35.59
N GLN A 791 -31.43 18.21 34.47
CA GLN A 791 -32.49 17.36 33.98
C GLN A 791 -31.99 16.09 33.30
N VAL A 792 -30.67 15.99 33.05
CA VAL A 792 -30.01 14.87 32.36
C VAL A 792 -29.21 14.06 33.37
N ARG A 793 -29.51 12.77 33.42
CA ARG A 793 -28.79 11.82 34.33
C ARG A 793 -27.52 11.29 33.66
N ARG A 794 -27.56 11.00 32.38
CA ARG A 794 -26.45 10.44 31.60
C ARG A 794 -26.61 10.69 30.11
N VAL A 795 -25.53 10.91 29.43
CA VAL A 795 -25.46 11.00 27.96
C VAL A 795 -24.76 9.80 27.37
N PHE A 796 -25.30 9.25 26.29
CA PHE A 796 -24.73 8.13 25.54
C PHE A 796 -24.23 8.64 24.18
N HIS A 797 -22.92 8.74 24.04
CA HIS A 797 -22.24 9.07 22.80
C HIS A 797 -20.80 8.53 22.84
N PRO A 798 -20.33 7.73 21.86
CA PRO A 798 -19.03 7.04 21.94
C PRO A 798 -17.82 7.98 22.04
N ALA A 799 -17.90 9.18 21.48
CA ALA A 799 -16.80 10.16 21.54
C ALA A 799 -16.65 10.83 22.92
N LEU A 800 -17.58 10.64 23.86
CA LEU A 800 -17.41 11.14 25.22
C LEU A 800 -16.50 10.22 26.03
N PRO A 801 -15.52 10.76 26.80
CA PRO A 801 -14.59 9.95 27.60
C PRO A 801 -15.28 9.04 28.63
N GLU A 802 -16.44 9.44 29.12
CA GLU A 802 -17.23 8.71 30.13
C GLU A 802 -17.99 7.51 29.52
N HIS A 803 -18.06 7.42 28.19
CA HIS A 803 -18.73 6.30 27.53
C HIS A 803 -17.90 5.01 27.72
N PRO A 804 -18.52 3.87 28.15
CA PRO A 804 -17.79 2.64 28.45
C PRO A 804 -17.00 2.10 27.26
N GLY A 805 -17.41 2.40 26.02
CA GLY A 805 -16.76 1.98 24.79
C GLY A 805 -15.80 3.01 24.19
N HIS A 806 -15.52 4.14 24.89
CA HIS A 806 -14.71 5.23 24.34
C HIS A 806 -13.35 4.76 23.79
N GLU A 807 -12.63 3.90 24.51
CA GLU A 807 -11.32 3.41 24.07
C GLU A 807 -11.41 2.53 22.80
N LEU A 808 -12.48 1.73 22.66
CA LEU A 808 -12.74 0.96 21.44
C LEU A 808 -13.09 1.90 20.28
N TRP A 809 -13.92 2.91 20.54
CA TRP A 809 -14.23 3.92 19.53
C TRP A 809 -12.97 4.64 19.07
N ARG A 810 -12.12 5.10 19.97
CA ARG A 810 -10.87 5.79 19.66
C ARG A 810 -9.88 4.91 18.85
N ARG A 811 -9.89 3.58 19.10
CA ARG A 811 -9.05 2.62 18.38
C ARG A 811 -9.55 2.33 16.97
N ASP A 812 -10.85 2.14 16.80
CA ASP A 812 -11.42 1.50 15.60
C ASP A 812 -12.16 2.48 14.68
N PHE A 813 -12.54 3.66 15.17
CA PHE A 813 -13.33 4.64 14.40
C PHE A 813 -12.48 5.86 14.04
N THR A 814 -12.81 6.49 12.90
CA THR A 814 -12.14 7.71 12.43
C THR A 814 -12.86 8.99 12.82
N GLY A 815 -13.96 8.90 13.55
CA GLY A 815 -14.80 10.01 13.98
C GLY A 815 -16.16 9.52 14.47
N SER A 816 -17.10 10.44 14.65
CA SER A 816 -18.47 10.18 15.06
C SER A 816 -19.52 10.84 14.16
N ASN A 817 -20.78 10.82 14.57
CA ASN A 817 -21.87 11.35 13.76
C ASN A 817 -22.92 12.08 14.61
N GLY A 818 -24.07 12.42 14.04
CA GLY A 818 -25.11 13.21 14.67
C GLY A 818 -26.00 12.47 15.67
N LEU A 819 -25.77 11.20 15.93
CA LEU A 819 -26.61 10.42 16.85
C LEU A 819 -26.07 10.49 18.28
N LEU A 820 -26.95 10.84 19.22
CA LEU A 820 -26.73 10.72 20.65
C LEU A 820 -28.02 10.33 21.36
N SER A 821 -27.91 9.78 22.56
CA SER A 821 -29.05 9.56 23.46
C SER A 821 -28.71 10.09 24.84
N PHE A 822 -29.75 10.45 25.58
CA PHE A 822 -29.58 10.82 26.97
C PHE A 822 -30.75 10.32 27.83
N GLU A 823 -30.42 10.03 29.08
CA GLU A 823 -31.35 9.56 30.11
C GLU A 823 -31.82 10.75 30.93
N LEU A 824 -33.14 10.93 31.06
CA LEU A 824 -33.70 11.97 31.87
C LEU A 824 -33.57 11.68 33.36
N SER A 825 -33.46 12.71 34.18
CA SER A 825 -33.49 12.59 35.65
C SER A 825 -34.88 12.27 36.18
N SER A 826 -35.93 12.75 35.51
CA SER A 826 -37.34 12.54 35.82
C SER A 826 -37.84 11.17 35.35
N LEU A 827 -38.63 10.51 36.21
CA LEU A 827 -39.34 9.26 35.90
C LEU A 827 -40.81 9.53 35.47
N ASP A 828 -41.26 10.79 35.56
CA ASP A 828 -42.63 11.16 35.23
C ASP A 828 -42.87 11.13 33.69
N PRO A 829 -43.77 10.25 33.20
CA PRO A 829 -44.08 10.20 31.77
C PRO A 829 -44.64 11.57 31.25
N ALA A 830 -45.36 12.31 32.08
CA ALA A 830 -45.87 13.62 31.68
C ALA A 830 -44.78 14.68 31.53
N TYR A 831 -43.66 14.55 32.25
CA TYR A 831 -42.46 15.34 32.04
C TYR A 831 -41.85 15.09 30.67
N LEU A 832 -41.67 13.80 30.29
CA LEU A 832 -41.16 13.41 28.98
C LEU A 832 -42.06 13.96 27.85
N GLU A 833 -43.37 13.81 27.98
CA GLU A 833 -44.33 14.34 26.99
C GLU A 833 -44.20 15.85 26.83
N ARG A 834 -44.22 16.63 27.95
CA ARG A 834 -44.05 18.07 27.87
C ARG A 834 -42.69 18.50 27.29
N PHE A 835 -41.63 17.77 27.61
CA PHE A 835 -40.29 18.02 27.02
C PHE A 835 -40.31 17.86 25.52
N ILE A 836 -40.80 16.72 25.00
CA ILE A 836 -40.82 16.41 23.58
C ILE A 836 -41.76 17.40 22.83
N ASP A 837 -42.98 17.63 23.36
CA ASP A 837 -43.94 18.51 22.73
C ASP A 837 -43.53 20.00 22.77
N GLY A 838 -42.61 20.36 23.69
CA GLY A 838 -42.03 21.69 23.81
C GLY A 838 -40.99 22.03 22.74
N LEU A 839 -40.44 21.02 22.03
CA LEU A 839 -39.44 21.22 21.00
C LEU A 839 -40.07 21.76 19.71
N GLN A 840 -39.37 22.63 19.01
CA GLN A 840 -39.81 23.26 17.77
C GLN A 840 -38.93 22.98 16.56
N LEU A 841 -37.64 22.79 16.80
CA LEU A 841 -36.69 22.49 15.73
C LEU A 841 -36.44 20.98 15.59
N PHE A 842 -36.41 20.26 16.73
CA PHE A 842 -36.34 18.81 16.66
C PHE A 842 -37.66 18.20 16.25
N GLY A 843 -37.74 17.66 15.05
CA GLY A 843 -38.92 16.93 14.57
C GLY A 843 -39.12 15.61 15.32
N LEU A 844 -40.34 15.33 15.82
CA LEU A 844 -40.68 14.02 16.36
C LEU A 844 -40.86 13.02 15.22
N GLY A 845 -39.87 12.17 15.02
CA GLY A 845 -39.88 11.26 13.88
C GLY A 845 -38.96 10.08 14.02
N ALA A 846 -39.25 9.02 13.25
CA ALA A 846 -38.38 7.88 13.12
C ALA A 846 -37.24 8.15 12.13
N SER A 847 -36.20 7.29 12.11
CA SER A 847 -35.02 7.42 11.27
C SER A 847 -33.98 8.42 11.82
N TRP A 848 -32.95 8.72 11.00
CA TRP A 848 -31.83 9.60 11.31
C TRP A 848 -30.87 9.66 10.10
N GLY A 849 -29.87 10.54 10.16
CA GLY A 849 -28.80 10.62 9.16
C GLY A 849 -29.14 11.54 7.97
N GLY A 850 -30.27 12.26 8.04
CA GLY A 850 -30.63 13.31 7.11
C GLY A 850 -30.05 14.68 7.50
N PHE A 851 -30.54 15.73 6.87
CA PHE A 851 -30.11 17.10 7.13
C PHE A 851 -30.85 17.73 8.33
N GLU A 852 -32.05 17.19 8.69
CA GLU A 852 -32.91 17.65 9.75
C GLU A 852 -32.59 17.05 11.11
N SER A 853 -32.76 17.82 12.18
CA SER A 853 -32.70 17.34 13.56
C SER A 853 -33.96 16.62 13.96
N LEU A 854 -33.81 15.43 14.58
CA LEU A 854 -34.93 14.57 14.99
C LEU A 854 -34.82 14.17 16.46
N VAL A 855 -35.98 13.98 17.08
CA VAL A 855 -36.14 13.45 18.44
C VAL A 855 -37.05 12.24 18.44
N THR A 856 -36.74 11.25 19.29
CA THR A 856 -37.63 10.11 19.58
C THR A 856 -37.33 9.54 20.96
N VAL A 857 -38.33 8.86 21.52
CA VAL A 857 -38.13 8.10 22.75
C VAL A 857 -37.49 6.74 22.42
N ALA A 858 -36.41 6.39 23.09
CA ALA A 858 -35.75 5.14 22.90
C ALA A 858 -36.42 4.04 23.70
N ASP A 859 -36.97 3.05 23.02
CA ASP A 859 -37.55 1.87 23.66
C ASP A 859 -36.51 0.75 23.74
N THR A 860 -36.05 0.43 24.97
CA THR A 860 -35.10 -0.63 25.27
C THR A 860 -35.76 -1.82 25.99
N SER A 861 -37.08 -1.88 26.05
CA SER A 861 -37.84 -2.87 26.82
C SER A 861 -37.68 -4.32 26.31
N ASP A 862 -37.29 -4.49 25.07
CA ASP A 862 -37.02 -5.78 24.43
C ASP A 862 -35.60 -6.32 24.63
N ARG A 863 -34.71 -5.54 25.31
CA ARG A 863 -33.30 -5.92 25.55
C ARG A 863 -33.14 -6.67 26.87
N HIS A 864 -32.53 -7.85 26.83
CA HIS A 864 -32.24 -8.66 28.04
C HIS A 864 -31.10 -8.08 28.87
N SER A 865 -30.05 -7.52 28.22
CA SER A 865 -28.90 -6.93 28.90
C SER A 865 -29.22 -5.61 29.65
N VAL A 866 -30.36 -4.98 29.33
CA VAL A 866 -30.84 -3.73 29.93
C VAL A 866 -31.96 -3.97 30.94
N ALA A 867 -32.66 -5.10 30.86
CA ALA A 867 -33.82 -5.42 31.71
C ALA A 867 -33.55 -5.34 33.24
N ASP A 868 -32.31 -5.62 33.66
CA ASP A 868 -31.89 -5.50 35.07
C ASP A 868 -31.44 -4.09 35.46
N ARG A 869 -31.47 -3.15 34.53
CA ARG A 869 -31.10 -1.74 34.79
C ARG A 869 -32.37 -0.91 34.72
N SER A 870 -32.78 -0.32 35.85
CA SER A 870 -33.81 0.69 35.82
C SER A 870 -33.29 1.94 35.13
N LEU A 871 -33.47 2.00 33.77
CA LEU A 871 -33.26 3.22 33.02
C LEU A 871 -34.47 4.12 33.23
N ASN A 872 -34.25 5.39 33.49
CA ASN A 872 -35.21 6.44 33.33
C ASN A 872 -35.53 6.57 31.81
N PRO A 873 -36.54 7.36 31.43
CA PRO A 873 -36.83 7.61 30.03
C PRO A 873 -35.57 8.07 29.26
N VAL A 874 -35.30 7.39 28.16
CA VAL A 874 -34.15 7.71 27.27
C VAL A 874 -34.69 8.41 26.03
N VAL A 875 -34.10 9.58 25.75
CA VAL A 875 -34.40 10.35 24.54
C VAL A 875 -33.24 10.16 23.57
N ARG A 876 -33.55 9.79 22.32
CA ARG A 876 -32.59 9.77 21.22
C ARG A 876 -32.73 11.01 20.38
N LEU A 877 -31.62 11.70 20.14
CA LEU A 877 -31.51 12.81 19.20
C LEU A 877 -30.71 12.37 17.96
N HIS A 878 -31.11 12.87 16.84
CA HIS A 878 -30.27 13.05 15.68
C HIS A 878 -30.04 14.54 15.47
N ILE A 879 -28.78 14.96 15.48
CA ILE A 879 -28.36 16.35 15.26
C ILE A 879 -28.16 16.55 13.76
N GLY A 880 -28.95 17.40 13.18
CA GLY A 880 -28.92 17.72 11.75
C GLY A 880 -27.85 18.74 11.38
N LEU A 881 -28.14 19.58 10.39
CA LEU A 881 -27.22 20.59 9.85
C LEU A 881 -27.62 22.02 10.22
N GLU A 882 -28.58 22.18 11.12
CA GLU A 882 -29.04 23.46 11.63
C GLU A 882 -27.93 24.11 12.50
N ASP A 883 -28.12 25.38 12.87
CA ASP A 883 -27.20 26.06 13.78
C ASP A 883 -27.25 25.44 15.19
N VAL A 884 -26.10 25.12 15.73
CA VAL A 884 -25.98 24.41 17.02
C VAL A 884 -26.52 25.22 18.20
N ALA A 885 -26.37 26.56 18.19
CA ALA A 885 -26.90 27.42 19.25
C ALA A 885 -28.44 27.42 19.25
N ALA A 886 -29.06 27.44 18.05
CA ALA A 886 -30.52 27.35 17.91
C ALA A 886 -31.03 25.98 18.40
N LEU A 887 -30.31 24.87 18.17
CA LEU A 887 -30.69 23.56 18.66
C LEU A 887 -30.59 23.48 20.20
N ILE A 888 -29.57 24.10 20.80
CA ILE A 888 -29.42 24.18 22.25
C ILE A 888 -30.55 25.02 22.87
N GLU A 889 -30.91 26.15 22.26
CA GLU A 889 -32.05 26.99 22.69
C GLU A 889 -33.36 26.21 22.63
N ASP A 890 -33.54 25.38 21.63
CA ASP A 890 -34.72 24.51 21.51
C ASP A 890 -34.79 23.47 22.61
N LEU A 891 -33.69 22.80 22.93
CA LEU A 891 -33.59 21.87 24.06
C LEU A 891 -33.83 22.56 25.41
N GLN A 892 -33.30 23.79 25.61
CA GLN A 892 -33.55 24.60 26.80
C GLN A 892 -35.04 24.92 26.95
N ARG A 893 -35.71 25.25 25.86
CA ARG A 893 -37.16 25.51 25.84
C ARG A 893 -37.93 24.26 26.25
N GLY A 894 -37.60 23.11 25.66
CA GLY A 894 -38.21 21.83 26.03
C GLY A 894 -38.08 21.53 27.52
N PHE A 895 -36.89 21.66 28.10
CA PHE A 895 -36.70 21.49 29.55
C PHE A 895 -37.50 22.49 30.36
N ALA A 896 -37.49 23.79 30.01
CA ALA A 896 -38.22 24.82 30.74
C ALA A 896 -39.75 24.62 30.70
N LEU A 897 -40.31 24.03 29.67
CA LEU A 897 -41.72 23.70 29.58
C LEU A 897 -42.09 22.40 30.33
N ALA A 898 -41.12 21.54 30.54
CA ALA A 898 -41.28 20.28 31.26
C ALA A 898 -41.22 20.47 32.76
N ASP A 899 -40.32 21.38 33.24
CA ASP A 899 -40.20 21.76 34.66
C ASP A 899 -41.45 22.51 35.12
#